data_3a0756d6a9942780e7d1677ffbe5512d
#
_entry.id   3a0756d6a9942780e7d1677ffbe5512d
#
_cell.length_a   1.000
_cell.length_b   1.000
_cell.length_c   1.000
_cell.angle_alpha   90.00
_cell.angle_beta   90.00
_cell.angle_gamma   90.00
#
_symmetry.space_group_name_H-M   'P 1'
#
loop_
_entity.id
_entity.type
_entity.pdbx_description
1 polymer ?
#
loop_
_entity_poly.entity_id
_entity_poly.type
_entity_poly.pdbx_seq_one_letter_code
_entity_poly.pdbx_strand_id
1 'polypeptide(L)'
;MKQKLLLVALLAAFGLLAMAAPRVETISSPNGNIRIEVSIGNQLQYSVYNGDELVLKNNVLTLQMRNERFGDKPQLKGCKRSRIDEVIRPVVPMKYAVVPNKANQMSLTFKGGIGVDFRAYDNGIAYRFNINKGKKKVDVLDEGVELNFPAPFMAHISKTDTYAMSCEKPYTHISTSELQEGDQMTYLPILFESPRGTKVLFSESDVRDYPHIFLTPNGKNGFTSIFPKSPETWEPSGDRGWKITKERDCIAAQIDGRRSLPWRFAVIGDDATIAGNQMEVVLAGPCEIDDVSWIKPGQVNWDWWNHWTVWGVDFETGINNDTYKYIIDVASKFGVEYILLDEGWNKSVKDPFTTRDEINVQELVDYGRQKGVGVWLWLSWLTVEHHMDLIPYYAKMGVKGLKIDFMDHSNQWMVNYYERIVRECAKYKLMVDFHGAFKPSGLEQRLPNLLSYEGVLGLEQCAGCEPKNSIWLPFMRNAVGAMDFTPGAMQNAQPEDNWGTGSLPMGGGTRAYQMALYVCFESGLQMLADSPTRYLREAECTEFIASVPTTWDDTRILAAKAGDYYVVAKRKGEQWFIGAITGERKQPLDLTISLDFLTKPGQLTYFQDGRNAHRIAVDYKKGEQAVTPQTKLQLHLVRNGGWCGVVK
;
A
#
# COMPACT_ATOMS: atom_id res chain seq x y z
N MET A 1 -78.82 13.01 -3.93
CA MET A 1 -77.77 13.87 -3.37
C MET A 1 -76.78 13.17 -2.48
N LYS A 2 -77.07 12.05 -1.83
CA LYS A 2 -76.12 11.31 -0.94
C LYS A 2 -75.03 10.50 -1.65
N GLN A 3 -75.18 10.13 -2.91
CA GLN A 3 -74.17 9.38 -3.67
C GLN A 3 -73.06 10.28 -4.29
N LYS A 4 -73.29 11.56 -4.52
CA LYS A 4 -72.26 12.49 -5.03
C LYS A 4 -71.34 13.01 -3.95
N LEU A 5 -71.75 12.99 -2.67
CA LEU A 5 -70.88 13.39 -1.56
C LEU A 5 -69.89 12.28 -1.17
N LEU A 6 -70.22 11.00 -1.42
CA LEU A 6 -69.29 9.90 -1.10
C LEU A 6 -68.14 9.78 -2.10
N LEU A 7 -68.34 10.20 -3.36
CA LEU A 7 -67.30 10.17 -4.39
C LEU A 7 -66.24 11.29 -4.23
N VAL A 8 -66.63 12.44 -3.68
CA VAL A 8 -65.76 13.56 -3.40
C VAL A 8 -64.90 13.30 -2.14
N ALA A 9 -65.44 12.59 -1.15
CA ALA A 9 -64.71 12.19 0.06
C ALA A 9 -63.66 11.08 -0.20
N LEU A 10 -63.92 10.14 -1.17
CA LEU A 10 -62.93 9.15 -1.56
C LEU A 10 -61.78 9.71 -2.44
N LEU A 11 -62.02 10.76 -3.21
CA LEU A 11 -60.99 11.47 -3.98
C LEU A 11 -60.09 12.36 -3.12
N ALA A 12 -60.56 12.79 -1.95
CA ALA A 12 -59.77 13.57 -0.99
C ALA A 12 -58.90 12.69 -0.07
N ALA A 13 -59.16 11.37 0.02
CA ALA A 13 -58.37 10.43 0.82
C ALA A 13 -57.20 9.75 0.06
N PHE A 14 -57.17 9.88 -1.26
CA PHE A 14 -55.99 9.63 -2.08
C PHE A 14 -55.18 10.91 -2.33
N GLY A 15 -54.90 11.64 -1.26
CA GLY A 15 -53.78 12.57 -1.21
C GLY A 15 -52.54 11.75 -1.35
N LEU A 16 -52.15 11.47 -2.60
CA LEU A 16 -50.82 11.00 -2.95
C LEU A 16 -49.83 11.85 -2.18
N LEU A 17 -49.18 11.31 -1.18
CA LEU A 17 -47.86 11.75 -0.79
C LEU A 17 -47.00 11.62 -2.04
N ALA A 18 -47.06 12.61 -2.93
CA ALA A 18 -46.10 12.80 -4.00
C ALA A 18 -44.76 13.00 -3.28
N MET A 19 -44.03 11.91 -3.05
CA MET A 19 -42.66 12.03 -2.60
C MET A 19 -41.97 12.91 -3.64
N ALA A 20 -41.51 14.08 -3.23
CA ALA A 20 -40.76 14.96 -4.11
C ALA A 20 -39.60 14.13 -4.70
N ALA A 21 -39.43 14.17 -6.01
CA ALA A 21 -38.35 13.49 -6.68
C ALA A 21 -37.00 13.89 -6.01
N PRO A 22 -36.08 12.97 -5.80
CA PRO A 22 -34.80 13.28 -5.16
C PRO A 22 -34.09 14.36 -6.00
N ARG A 23 -33.46 15.30 -5.33
CA ARG A 23 -32.55 16.23 -5.98
C ARG A 23 -31.28 15.50 -6.41
N VAL A 24 -30.91 15.63 -7.67
CA VAL A 24 -29.69 15.03 -8.21
C VAL A 24 -28.68 16.14 -8.51
N GLU A 25 -27.47 15.98 -7.97
CA GLU A 25 -26.32 16.81 -8.30
C GLU A 25 -25.30 15.95 -9.03
N THR A 26 -24.70 16.48 -10.11
CA THR A 26 -23.78 15.73 -10.96
C THR A 26 -22.45 16.44 -11.07
N ILE A 27 -21.36 15.67 -11.10
CA ILE A 27 -20.02 16.16 -11.39
C ILE A 27 -19.29 15.15 -12.28
N SER A 28 -18.52 15.64 -13.26
CA SER A 28 -17.69 14.82 -14.14
C SER A 28 -16.21 15.14 -13.97
N SER A 29 -15.36 14.19 -14.32
CA SER A 29 -13.92 14.41 -14.43
C SER A 29 -13.55 15.49 -15.45
N PRO A 30 -12.31 16.02 -15.45
CA PRO A 30 -11.88 17.01 -16.43
C PRO A 30 -12.04 16.57 -17.88
N ASN A 31 -11.78 15.29 -18.19
CA ASN A 31 -11.99 14.70 -19.53
C ASN A 31 -13.45 14.28 -19.82
N GLY A 32 -14.33 14.34 -18.81
CA GLY A 32 -15.75 13.99 -18.93
C GLY A 32 -16.07 12.50 -18.85
N ASN A 33 -15.09 11.61 -18.75
CA ASN A 33 -15.31 10.17 -18.83
C ASN A 33 -15.88 9.60 -17.49
N ILE A 34 -15.35 10.00 -16.36
CA ILE A 34 -15.87 9.60 -15.04
C ILE A 34 -16.95 10.59 -14.60
N ARG A 35 -18.14 10.08 -14.23
CA ARG A 35 -19.26 10.90 -13.78
C ARG A 35 -19.82 10.38 -12.46
N ILE A 36 -20.01 11.27 -11.50
CA ILE A 36 -20.66 11.01 -10.21
C ILE A 36 -22.02 11.66 -10.21
N GLU A 37 -23.07 10.91 -9.91
CA GLU A 37 -24.42 11.39 -9.63
C GLU A 37 -24.74 11.23 -8.15
N VAL A 38 -25.05 12.32 -7.47
CA VAL A 38 -25.40 12.34 -6.05
C VAL A 38 -26.88 12.61 -5.90
N SER A 39 -27.61 11.62 -5.41
CA SER A 39 -29.05 11.70 -5.14
C SER A 39 -29.29 12.09 -3.68
N ILE A 40 -30.05 13.18 -3.49
CA ILE A 40 -30.40 13.77 -2.19
C ILE A 40 -31.90 13.65 -2.02
N GLY A 41 -32.35 12.65 -1.29
CA GLY A 41 -33.77 12.33 -1.08
C GLY A 41 -33.99 11.77 0.32
N ASN A 42 -34.59 10.59 0.42
CA ASN A 42 -34.73 9.88 1.71
C ASN A 42 -33.38 9.48 2.31
N GLN A 43 -32.38 9.23 1.44
CA GLN A 43 -31.00 8.97 1.80
C GLN A 43 -30.07 9.82 0.94
N LEU A 44 -28.84 10.03 1.42
CA LEU A 44 -27.74 10.51 0.59
C LEU A 44 -27.11 9.31 -0.11
N GLN A 45 -27.19 9.29 -1.44
CA GLN A 45 -26.65 8.21 -2.26
C GLN A 45 -25.81 8.75 -3.41
N TYR A 46 -24.85 7.95 -3.88
CA TYR A 46 -24.14 8.29 -5.12
C TYR A 46 -24.03 7.08 -6.05
N SER A 47 -23.94 7.38 -7.34
CA SER A 47 -23.65 6.41 -8.39
C SER A 47 -22.50 6.92 -9.24
N VAL A 48 -21.72 6.00 -9.81
CA VAL A 48 -20.54 6.33 -10.61
C VAL A 48 -20.59 5.63 -11.97
N TYR A 49 -20.27 6.40 -12.99
CA TYR A 49 -20.21 5.93 -14.38
C TYR A 49 -18.79 6.10 -14.92
N ASN A 50 -18.34 5.13 -15.71
CA ASN A 50 -17.15 5.17 -16.55
C ASN A 50 -17.62 5.15 -18.01
N GLY A 51 -17.63 6.31 -18.67
CA GLY A 51 -18.34 6.48 -19.95
C GLY A 51 -19.83 6.17 -19.79
N ASP A 52 -20.30 5.16 -20.50
CA ASP A 52 -21.68 4.65 -20.44
C ASP A 52 -21.89 3.53 -19.41
N GLU A 53 -20.81 3.00 -18.83
CA GLU A 53 -20.88 1.92 -17.87
C GLU A 53 -21.18 2.43 -16.45
N LEU A 54 -22.29 1.98 -15.86
CA LEU A 54 -22.55 2.16 -14.44
C LEU A 54 -21.67 1.19 -13.65
N VAL A 55 -20.71 1.70 -12.88
CA VAL A 55 -19.75 0.88 -12.12
C VAL A 55 -20.06 0.79 -10.64
N LEU A 56 -20.65 1.85 -10.05
CA LEU A 56 -21.15 1.85 -8.67
C LEU A 56 -22.58 2.38 -8.66
N LYS A 57 -23.49 1.72 -7.90
CA LYS A 57 -24.93 1.98 -7.97
C LYS A 57 -25.53 2.29 -6.61
N ASN A 58 -26.08 3.49 -6.45
CA ASN A 58 -26.88 3.90 -5.27
C ASN A 58 -26.18 3.62 -3.92
N ASN A 59 -24.91 3.98 -3.82
CA ASN A 59 -24.11 3.77 -2.61
C ASN A 59 -24.54 4.78 -1.54
N VAL A 60 -25.01 4.27 -0.40
CA VAL A 60 -25.49 5.11 0.71
C VAL A 60 -24.32 5.62 1.53
N LEU A 61 -24.40 6.90 1.90
CA LEU A 61 -23.44 7.55 2.78
C LEU A 61 -24.14 8.01 4.07
N THR A 62 -23.66 7.52 5.21
CA THR A 62 -24.15 7.95 6.53
C THR A 62 -23.00 8.27 7.47
N LEU A 63 -23.26 9.11 8.45
CA LEU A 63 -22.32 9.42 9.53
C LEU A 63 -23.11 9.47 10.86
N GLN A 64 -22.78 8.56 11.76
CA GLN A 64 -23.37 8.49 13.08
C GLN A 64 -22.44 9.16 14.09
N MET A 65 -22.85 10.28 14.65
CA MET A 65 -22.22 10.88 15.81
C MET A 65 -23.05 10.61 17.07
N ARG A 66 -22.51 10.87 18.25
CA ARG A 66 -23.17 10.51 19.52
C ARG A 66 -24.61 10.99 19.62
N ASN A 67 -24.92 12.19 19.14
CA ASN A 67 -26.24 12.82 19.33
C ASN A 67 -26.97 13.08 18.00
N GLU A 68 -26.43 12.65 16.87
CA GLU A 68 -27.08 12.85 15.59
C GLU A 68 -26.64 11.83 14.55
N ARG A 69 -27.56 11.49 13.64
CA ARG A 69 -27.29 10.71 12.45
C ARG A 69 -27.48 11.57 11.21
N PHE A 70 -26.47 11.57 10.35
CA PHE A 70 -26.51 12.20 9.03
C PHE A 70 -26.68 11.12 7.95
N GLY A 71 -27.34 11.48 6.86
CA GLY A 71 -27.58 10.62 5.68
C GLY A 71 -29.06 10.29 5.46
N ASP A 72 -29.88 10.33 6.51
CA ASP A 72 -31.32 10.13 6.43
C ASP A 72 -32.04 11.47 6.23
N LYS A 73 -32.80 11.62 5.13
CA LYS A 73 -33.49 12.83 4.72
C LYS A 73 -32.63 14.10 4.84
N PRO A 74 -31.42 14.10 4.25
CA PRO A 74 -30.46 15.20 4.41
C PRO A 74 -30.99 16.48 3.75
N GLN A 75 -30.88 17.61 4.48
CA GLN A 75 -31.33 18.90 3.99
C GLN A 75 -30.16 19.70 3.40
N LEU A 76 -30.06 19.75 2.08
CA LEU A 76 -29.02 20.49 1.38
C LEU A 76 -29.17 21.99 1.62
N LYS A 77 -28.11 22.66 2.05
CA LYS A 77 -27.97 24.10 2.20
C LYS A 77 -27.25 24.76 1.04
N GLY A 78 -26.26 24.08 0.48
CA GLY A 78 -25.45 24.64 -0.61
C GLY A 78 -24.69 23.59 -1.36
N CYS A 79 -24.40 23.90 -2.63
CA CYS A 79 -23.56 23.13 -3.52
C CYS A 79 -22.54 24.08 -4.15
N LYS A 80 -21.24 23.87 -3.88
CA LYS A 80 -20.15 24.64 -4.49
C LYS A 80 -19.36 23.74 -5.41
N ARG A 81 -19.02 24.23 -6.60
CA ARG A 81 -18.15 23.55 -7.55
C ARG A 81 -16.83 24.31 -7.69
N SER A 82 -15.75 23.58 -7.80
CA SER A 82 -14.39 24.11 -8.02
C SER A 82 -13.59 23.13 -8.85
N ARG A 83 -12.49 23.62 -9.43
CA ARG A 83 -11.50 22.82 -10.14
C ARG A 83 -10.22 22.80 -9.31
N ILE A 84 -9.59 21.62 -9.25
CA ILE A 84 -8.25 21.41 -8.72
C ILE A 84 -7.33 21.26 -9.93
N ASP A 85 -6.23 22.00 -9.94
CA ASP A 85 -5.21 21.92 -10.99
C ASP A 85 -3.86 22.29 -10.33
N GLU A 86 -3.25 21.31 -9.69
CA GLU A 86 -2.05 21.43 -8.87
C GLU A 86 -1.01 20.42 -9.33
N VAL A 87 0.24 20.64 -8.90
CA VAL A 87 1.33 19.70 -9.12
C VAL A 87 1.94 19.35 -7.76
N ILE A 88 1.93 18.05 -7.44
CA ILE A 88 2.58 17.52 -6.25
C ILE A 88 3.96 17.00 -6.62
N ARG A 89 4.94 17.25 -5.75
CA ARG A 89 6.29 16.73 -5.84
C ARG A 89 6.60 15.96 -4.56
N PRO A 90 6.35 14.65 -4.54
CA PRO A 90 6.64 13.83 -3.37
C PRO A 90 8.12 13.93 -2.97
N VAL A 91 8.42 14.01 -1.68
CA VAL A 91 9.81 13.99 -1.17
C VAL A 91 10.47 12.66 -1.49
N VAL A 92 9.70 11.57 -1.37
CA VAL A 92 10.10 10.20 -1.72
C VAL A 92 9.22 9.71 -2.87
N PRO A 93 9.61 9.95 -4.14
CA PRO A 93 8.79 9.63 -5.30
C PRO A 93 8.84 8.13 -5.63
N MET A 94 7.77 7.39 -5.31
CA MET A 94 7.69 5.95 -5.55
C MET A 94 7.48 5.59 -7.03
N LYS A 95 6.76 6.42 -7.78
CA LYS A 95 6.49 6.20 -9.22
C LYS A 95 6.86 7.41 -10.07
N TYR A 96 6.55 8.62 -9.60
CA TYR A 96 6.71 9.86 -10.34
C TYR A 96 7.24 10.98 -9.46
N ALA A 97 8.28 11.69 -9.90
CA ALA A 97 8.76 12.89 -9.23
C ALA A 97 7.83 14.10 -9.37
N VAL A 98 6.91 14.04 -10.35
CA VAL A 98 5.93 15.09 -10.63
C VAL A 98 4.58 14.44 -10.85
N VAL A 99 3.64 14.71 -9.93
CA VAL A 99 2.29 14.13 -9.93
C VAL A 99 1.26 15.23 -10.17
N PRO A 100 0.59 15.24 -11.34
CA PRO A 100 -0.52 16.16 -11.58
C PRO A 100 -1.72 15.81 -10.69
N ASN A 101 -2.25 16.79 -9.96
CA ASN A 101 -3.49 16.67 -9.19
C ASN A 101 -4.57 17.49 -9.91
N LYS A 102 -5.30 16.83 -10.82
CA LYS A 102 -6.34 17.45 -11.65
C LYS A 102 -7.68 16.78 -11.42
N ALA A 103 -8.63 17.53 -10.85
CA ALA A 103 -9.97 17.05 -10.56
C ALA A 103 -11.00 18.17 -10.62
N ASN A 104 -12.25 17.82 -10.85
CA ASN A 104 -13.38 18.69 -10.51
C ASN A 104 -13.88 18.30 -9.13
N GLN A 105 -14.20 19.29 -8.29
CA GLN A 105 -14.71 19.09 -6.93
C GLN A 105 -16.11 19.69 -6.78
N MET A 106 -16.99 18.93 -6.14
CA MET A 106 -18.32 19.34 -5.69
C MET A 106 -18.39 19.22 -4.17
N SER A 107 -18.61 20.34 -3.49
CA SER A 107 -18.76 20.39 -2.03
C SER A 107 -20.22 20.65 -1.69
N LEU A 108 -20.86 19.68 -1.07
CA LEU A 108 -22.23 19.73 -0.59
C LEU A 108 -22.23 20.09 0.89
N THR A 109 -23.01 21.08 1.29
CA THR A 109 -23.20 21.45 2.70
C THR A 109 -24.65 21.23 3.12
N PHE A 110 -24.83 20.64 4.30
CA PHE A 110 -26.13 20.25 4.81
C PHE A 110 -26.47 20.98 6.13
N LYS A 111 -27.73 20.94 6.51
CA LYS A 111 -28.19 21.40 7.83
C LYS A 111 -27.52 20.49 8.90
N GLY A 112 -27.18 21.06 10.04
CA GLY A 112 -26.51 20.34 11.10
C GLY A 112 -24.98 20.42 11.05
N GLY A 113 -24.37 21.12 10.08
CA GLY A 113 -22.92 21.33 10.03
C GLY A 113 -22.13 20.13 9.51
N ILE A 114 -22.75 19.32 8.68
CA ILE A 114 -22.07 18.25 7.93
C ILE A 114 -21.97 18.67 6.48
N GLY A 115 -20.84 18.35 5.85
CA GLY A 115 -20.62 18.47 4.41
C GLY A 115 -20.09 17.18 3.83
N VAL A 116 -20.17 17.05 2.52
CA VAL A 116 -19.52 15.98 1.76
C VAL A 116 -18.83 16.60 0.54
N ASP A 117 -17.52 16.36 0.43
CA ASP A 117 -16.78 16.69 -0.77
C ASP A 117 -16.74 15.48 -1.68
N PHE A 118 -17.03 15.67 -2.97
CA PHE A 118 -16.80 14.71 -4.04
C PHE A 118 -15.75 15.27 -5.00
N ARG A 119 -14.80 14.45 -5.41
CA ARG A 119 -13.84 14.74 -6.47
C ARG A 119 -13.98 13.72 -7.59
N ALA A 120 -14.03 14.20 -8.83
CA ALA A 120 -13.97 13.36 -10.03
C ALA A 120 -12.63 13.61 -10.73
N TYR A 121 -11.81 12.57 -10.80
CA TYR A 121 -10.53 12.49 -11.51
C TYR A 121 -10.72 11.75 -12.83
N ASP A 122 -9.79 11.91 -13.77
CA ASP A 122 -9.84 11.20 -15.07
C ASP A 122 -9.69 9.68 -14.94
N ASN A 123 -9.18 9.21 -13.80
CA ASN A 123 -8.96 7.80 -13.46
C ASN A 123 -9.70 7.34 -12.20
N GLY A 124 -10.71 8.09 -11.72
CA GLY A 124 -11.44 7.66 -10.53
C GLY A 124 -12.18 8.75 -9.78
N ILE A 125 -12.63 8.42 -8.59
CA ILE A 125 -13.37 9.30 -7.71
C ILE A 125 -12.79 9.31 -6.30
N ALA A 126 -13.07 10.39 -5.56
CA ALA A 126 -12.88 10.41 -4.12
C ALA A 126 -14.01 11.19 -3.44
N TYR A 127 -14.33 10.81 -2.19
CA TYR A 127 -15.23 11.58 -1.34
C TYR A 127 -14.78 11.54 0.12
N ARG A 128 -15.20 12.56 0.89
CA ARG A 128 -15.02 12.61 2.34
C ARG A 128 -16.10 13.39 3.02
N PHE A 129 -16.35 13.08 4.28
CA PHE A 129 -17.17 13.92 5.15
C PHE A 129 -16.39 15.11 5.70
N ASN A 130 -17.09 16.23 5.89
CA ASN A 130 -16.60 17.41 6.61
C ASN A 130 -17.51 17.66 7.81
N ILE A 131 -16.93 17.77 8.99
CA ILE A 131 -17.64 18.08 10.23
C ILE A 131 -17.39 19.53 10.61
N ASN A 132 -18.45 20.28 10.94
CA ASN A 132 -18.37 21.64 11.45
C ASN A 132 -19.32 21.83 12.66
N LYS A 133 -18.85 21.37 13.82
CA LYS A 133 -19.50 21.51 15.14
C LYS A 133 -18.82 22.56 16.01
N GLY A 134 -18.05 23.45 15.40
CA GLY A 134 -17.28 24.47 16.12
C GLY A 134 -16.05 23.90 16.83
N LYS A 135 -15.76 24.41 18.03
CA LYS A 135 -14.59 23.99 18.82
C LYS A 135 -14.85 22.76 19.71
N LYS A 136 -16.05 22.19 19.67
CA LYS A 136 -16.39 21.01 20.49
C LYS A 136 -15.68 19.78 19.94
N LYS A 137 -15.22 18.91 20.84
CA LYS A 137 -14.83 17.55 20.48
C LYS A 137 -16.09 16.72 20.20
N VAL A 138 -15.99 15.79 19.26
CA VAL A 138 -17.09 14.89 18.88
C VAL A 138 -16.62 13.44 18.86
N ASP A 139 -17.55 12.53 19.14
CA ASP A 139 -17.35 11.11 18.97
C ASP A 139 -18.09 10.66 17.69
N VAL A 140 -17.40 9.95 16.82
CA VAL A 140 -18.01 9.27 15.67
C VAL A 140 -18.26 7.82 16.07
N LEU A 141 -19.53 7.42 16.05
CA LEU A 141 -19.95 6.08 16.43
C LEU A 141 -19.84 5.11 15.26
N ASP A 142 -20.11 5.63 14.04
CA ASP A 142 -20.08 4.84 12.81
C ASP A 142 -20.01 5.75 11.57
N GLU A 143 -19.39 5.27 10.49
CA GLU A 143 -19.38 5.86 9.16
C GLU A 143 -19.87 4.82 8.16
N GLY A 144 -21.10 5.02 7.63
CA GLY A 144 -21.68 4.12 6.63
C GLY A 144 -21.16 4.43 5.24
N VAL A 145 -20.42 3.48 4.70
CA VAL A 145 -19.88 3.44 3.34
C VAL A 145 -20.40 2.17 2.65
N GLU A 146 -21.15 2.33 1.59
CA GLU A 146 -21.57 1.19 0.76
C GLU A 146 -20.81 1.18 -0.57
N LEU A 147 -20.55 -0.01 -1.05
CA LEU A 147 -20.05 -0.30 -2.40
C LEU A 147 -21.00 -1.31 -3.04
N ASN A 148 -22.02 -0.82 -3.75
CA ASN A 148 -23.02 -1.62 -4.43
C ASN A 148 -22.74 -1.64 -5.94
N PHE A 149 -22.76 -2.80 -6.54
CA PHE A 149 -22.51 -3.00 -7.96
C PHE A 149 -23.82 -3.25 -8.72
N PRO A 150 -23.95 -2.81 -9.98
CA PRO A 150 -25.18 -2.99 -10.78
C PRO A 150 -25.42 -4.45 -11.20
N ALA A 151 -24.36 -5.27 -11.19
CA ALA A 151 -24.33 -6.70 -11.53
C ALA A 151 -23.27 -7.40 -10.66
N PRO A 152 -23.17 -8.73 -10.66
CA PRO A 152 -22.04 -9.42 -10.03
C PRO A 152 -20.70 -8.99 -10.64
N PHE A 153 -19.77 -8.53 -9.79
CA PHE A 153 -18.39 -8.24 -10.13
C PHE A 153 -17.49 -9.34 -9.56
N MET A 154 -16.33 -9.56 -10.15
CA MET A 154 -15.28 -10.36 -9.52
C MET A 154 -14.58 -9.51 -8.47
N ALA A 155 -14.53 -9.98 -7.23
CA ALA A 155 -13.84 -9.34 -6.12
C ALA A 155 -12.53 -10.06 -5.81
N HIS A 156 -11.45 -9.27 -5.66
CA HIS A 156 -10.13 -9.73 -5.24
C HIS A 156 -9.88 -9.12 -3.86
N ILE A 157 -9.94 -9.96 -2.81
CA ILE A 157 -10.03 -9.54 -1.41
C ILE A 157 -9.10 -10.35 -0.51
N SER A 158 -8.66 -9.78 0.59
CA SER A 158 -8.00 -10.49 1.68
C SER A 158 -8.95 -10.62 2.87
N LYS A 159 -9.33 -11.86 3.20
CA LYS A 159 -10.34 -12.15 4.23
C LYS A 159 -9.74 -12.20 5.63
N THR A 160 -10.50 -11.71 6.62
CA THR A 160 -10.12 -11.76 8.03
C THR A 160 -11.35 -11.79 8.95
N ASP A 161 -11.19 -12.38 10.14
CA ASP A 161 -12.21 -12.38 11.20
C ASP A 161 -11.88 -11.40 12.33
N THR A 162 -10.75 -10.71 12.25
CA THR A 162 -10.24 -9.87 13.33
C THR A 162 -9.68 -8.55 12.82
N TYR A 163 -9.78 -7.51 13.63
CA TYR A 163 -9.07 -6.23 13.44
C TYR A 163 -7.62 -6.27 13.94
N ALA A 164 -7.27 -7.29 14.74
CA ALA A 164 -5.91 -7.50 15.26
C ALA A 164 -5.15 -8.41 14.29
N MET A 165 -4.41 -7.81 13.36
CA MET A 165 -3.72 -8.52 12.29
C MET A 165 -2.67 -7.66 11.59
N SER A 166 -1.67 -8.32 11.01
CA SER A 166 -0.55 -7.73 10.26
C SER A 166 -0.85 -7.39 8.78
N CYS A 167 -2.06 -7.69 8.28
CA CYS A 167 -2.44 -7.50 6.87
C CYS A 167 -1.64 -8.33 5.86
N GLU A 168 -1.22 -9.53 6.22
CA GLU A 168 -0.40 -10.45 5.44
C GLU A 168 -1.18 -11.68 4.95
N LYS A 169 -2.40 -11.51 4.47
CA LYS A 169 -3.22 -12.61 3.97
C LYS A 169 -3.17 -12.69 2.44
N PRO A 170 -3.22 -13.89 1.87
CA PRO A 170 -3.34 -14.05 0.42
C PRO A 170 -4.66 -13.51 -0.09
N TYR A 171 -4.70 -13.17 -1.38
CA TYR A 171 -5.94 -12.75 -2.04
C TYR A 171 -6.84 -13.93 -2.37
N THR A 172 -8.12 -13.73 -2.12
CA THR A 172 -9.23 -14.60 -2.56
C THR A 172 -9.92 -13.94 -3.74
N HIS A 173 -10.23 -14.71 -4.78
CA HIS A 173 -10.90 -14.27 -5.99
C HIS A 173 -12.29 -14.90 -6.05
N ILE A 174 -13.34 -14.10 -5.90
CA ILE A 174 -14.72 -14.58 -5.71
C ILE A 174 -15.71 -13.61 -6.33
N SER A 175 -16.79 -14.14 -6.92
CA SER A 175 -17.89 -13.29 -7.40
C SER A 175 -18.63 -12.64 -6.23
N THR A 176 -18.99 -11.34 -6.38
CA THR A 176 -19.81 -10.65 -5.37
C THR A 176 -21.18 -11.30 -5.16
N SER A 177 -21.68 -12.07 -6.14
CA SER A 177 -22.94 -12.85 -6.00
C SER A 177 -22.81 -14.10 -5.12
N GLU A 178 -21.59 -14.56 -4.86
CA GLU A 178 -21.30 -15.71 -3.99
C GLU A 178 -21.11 -15.30 -2.52
N LEU A 179 -20.93 -14.01 -2.27
CA LEU A 179 -20.71 -13.46 -0.93
C LEU A 179 -22.05 -13.22 -0.22
N GLN A 180 -22.12 -13.60 1.05
CA GLN A 180 -23.31 -13.47 1.89
C GLN A 180 -23.09 -12.47 3.02
N GLU A 181 -24.19 -11.90 3.52
CA GLU A 181 -24.16 -11.13 4.77
C GLU A 181 -23.69 -12.04 5.92
N GLY A 182 -22.70 -11.59 6.69
CA GLY A 182 -22.08 -12.37 7.76
C GLY A 182 -20.83 -13.15 7.36
N ASP A 183 -20.44 -13.13 6.09
CA ASP A 183 -19.13 -13.63 5.67
C ASP A 183 -17.99 -12.78 6.28
N GLN A 184 -16.79 -13.36 6.29
CA GLN A 184 -15.59 -12.69 6.78
C GLN A 184 -15.43 -11.29 6.17
N MET A 185 -15.00 -10.35 7.00
CA MET A 185 -14.63 -9.01 6.55
C MET A 185 -13.33 -9.03 5.75
N THR A 186 -13.07 -7.94 5.06
CA THR A 186 -11.85 -7.71 4.29
C THR A 186 -11.25 -6.36 4.61
N TYR A 187 -9.92 -6.28 4.56
CA TYR A 187 -9.19 -5.02 4.68
C TYR A 187 -8.78 -4.47 3.32
N LEU A 188 -8.41 -3.20 3.28
CA LEU A 188 -8.03 -2.50 2.05
C LEU A 188 -6.55 -2.76 1.65
N PRO A 189 -6.22 -2.63 0.35
CA PRO A 189 -7.10 -2.28 -0.76
C PRO A 189 -7.90 -3.49 -1.28
N ILE A 190 -9.01 -3.21 -1.97
CA ILE A 190 -9.85 -4.21 -2.63
C ILE A 190 -9.96 -3.86 -4.11
N LEU A 191 -9.80 -4.86 -4.98
CA LEU A 191 -9.96 -4.71 -6.43
C LEU A 191 -11.22 -5.45 -6.88
N PHE A 192 -12.03 -4.78 -7.68
CA PHE A 192 -13.21 -5.36 -8.34
C PHE A 192 -13.04 -5.31 -9.84
N GLU A 193 -13.59 -6.31 -10.52
CA GLU A 193 -13.65 -6.36 -11.99
C GLU A 193 -15.08 -6.51 -12.45
N SER A 194 -15.53 -5.59 -13.31
CA SER A 194 -16.87 -5.65 -13.90
C SER A 194 -16.94 -6.73 -14.99
N PRO A 195 -18.16 -7.18 -15.36
CA PRO A 195 -18.34 -8.07 -16.51
C PRO A 195 -17.82 -7.50 -17.84
N ARG A 196 -17.63 -6.18 -17.94
CA ARG A 196 -17.05 -5.50 -19.12
C ARG A 196 -15.52 -5.36 -19.03
N GLY A 197 -14.90 -5.81 -17.92
CA GLY A 197 -13.46 -5.75 -17.71
C GLY A 197 -12.96 -4.46 -17.05
N THR A 198 -13.85 -3.50 -16.74
CA THR A 198 -13.47 -2.31 -15.97
C THR A 198 -13.06 -2.70 -14.55
N LYS A 199 -11.88 -2.23 -14.14
CA LYS A 199 -11.38 -2.41 -12.77
C LYS A 199 -11.81 -1.25 -11.87
N VAL A 200 -12.09 -1.56 -10.61
CA VAL A 200 -12.40 -0.60 -9.54
C VAL A 200 -11.56 -0.94 -8.32
N LEU A 201 -10.50 -0.19 -8.06
CA LEU A 201 -9.67 -0.34 -6.86
C LEU A 201 -10.17 0.62 -5.79
N PHE A 202 -10.68 0.07 -4.69
CA PHE A 202 -11.17 0.87 -3.56
C PHE A 202 -10.14 0.93 -2.45
N SER A 203 -9.90 2.16 -1.95
CA SER A 203 -9.01 2.41 -0.81
C SER A 203 -9.34 3.76 -0.14
N GLU A 204 -8.43 4.21 0.75
CA GLU A 204 -8.56 5.43 1.53
C GLU A 204 -7.23 6.17 1.63
N SER A 205 -7.26 7.48 1.89
CA SER A 205 -6.09 8.33 2.10
C SER A 205 -6.38 9.43 3.12
N ASP A 206 -5.32 10.09 3.60
CA ASP A 206 -5.35 11.14 4.61
C ASP A 206 -6.03 10.68 5.93
N VAL A 207 -5.72 9.45 6.34
CA VAL A 207 -6.23 8.89 7.60
C VAL A 207 -5.47 9.52 8.77
N ARG A 208 -6.20 10.31 9.57
CA ARG A 208 -5.66 11.04 10.73
C ARG A 208 -6.62 10.95 11.89
N ASP A 209 -6.13 10.57 13.06
CA ASP A 209 -6.94 10.48 14.28
C ASP A 209 -8.31 9.82 14.02
N TYR A 210 -8.26 8.72 13.26
CA TYR A 210 -9.42 7.98 12.78
C TYR A 210 -9.00 6.54 12.45
N PRO A 211 -9.89 5.52 12.62
CA PRO A 211 -9.53 4.14 12.28
C PRO A 211 -9.52 3.91 10.76
N HIS A 212 -8.79 2.88 10.34
CA HIS A 212 -8.92 2.33 8.99
C HIS A 212 -10.26 1.63 8.80
N ILE A 213 -10.80 1.73 7.59
CA ILE A 213 -12.04 1.06 7.19
C ILE A 213 -11.76 -0.39 6.81
N PHE A 214 -12.64 -1.28 7.25
CA PHE A 214 -12.82 -2.62 6.72
C PHE A 214 -14.16 -2.71 6.01
N LEU A 215 -14.32 -3.69 5.14
CA LEU A 215 -15.58 -3.93 4.46
C LEU A 215 -16.09 -5.34 4.75
N THR A 216 -17.40 -5.50 4.86
CA THR A 216 -18.07 -6.79 4.99
C THR A 216 -19.10 -6.94 3.87
N PRO A 217 -19.28 -8.14 3.29
CA PRO A 217 -20.30 -8.38 2.28
C PRO A 217 -21.71 -8.04 2.80
N ASN A 218 -22.54 -7.45 1.94
CA ASN A 218 -23.91 -7.05 2.29
C ASN A 218 -24.98 -8.00 1.74
N GLY A 219 -24.58 -9.12 1.12
CA GLY A 219 -25.49 -10.11 0.52
C GLY A 219 -26.27 -9.63 -0.71
N LYS A 220 -25.91 -8.43 -1.27
CA LYS A 220 -26.63 -7.79 -2.40
C LYS A 220 -25.67 -7.34 -3.52
N ASN A 221 -24.71 -8.19 -3.88
CA ASN A 221 -23.62 -7.86 -4.80
C ASN A 221 -22.80 -6.64 -4.35
N GLY A 222 -22.53 -6.51 -3.07
CA GLY A 222 -21.82 -5.35 -2.56
C GLY A 222 -21.23 -5.55 -1.19
N PHE A 223 -20.72 -4.46 -0.65
CA PHE A 223 -20.07 -4.40 0.65
C PHE A 223 -20.56 -3.19 1.45
N THR A 224 -20.43 -3.28 2.76
CA THR A 224 -20.65 -2.17 3.68
C THR A 224 -19.45 -2.02 4.62
N SER A 225 -19.23 -0.81 5.10
CA SER A 225 -18.15 -0.49 6.03
C SER A 225 -18.35 -1.13 7.39
N ILE A 226 -17.23 -1.48 8.00
CA ILE A 226 -17.12 -1.86 9.41
C ILE A 226 -15.79 -1.34 9.94
N PHE A 227 -15.73 -0.98 11.23
CA PHE A 227 -14.56 -0.34 11.83
C PHE A 227 -14.22 -0.95 13.18
N PRO A 228 -12.91 -1.01 13.54
CA PRO A 228 -12.51 -1.28 14.91
C PRO A 228 -12.96 -0.14 15.83
N LYS A 229 -13.35 -0.48 17.05
CA LYS A 229 -13.70 0.50 18.08
C LYS A 229 -12.45 1.19 18.63
N SER A 230 -12.61 2.44 19.05
CA SER A 230 -11.54 3.17 19.74
C SER A 230 -11.28 2.55 21.12
N PRO A 231 -10.03 2.18 21.46
CA PRO A 231 -9.71 1.67 22.79
C PRO A 231 -9.95 2.73 23.87
N GLU A 232 -10.51 2.31 25.02
CA GLU A 232 -10.53 3.13 26.22
C GLU A 232 -9.36 2.76 27.14
N THR A 233 -9.12 1.46 27.32
CA THR A 233 -7.97 0.94 28.08
C THR A 233 -7.41 -0.29 27.38
N TRP A 234 -6.11 -0.49 27.54
CA TRP A 234 -5.40 -1.65 27.04
C TRP A 234 -4.26 -2.03 28.00
N GLU A 235 -3.75 -3.24 27.88
CA GLU A 235 -2.61 -3.75 28.64
C GLU A 235 -1.65 -4.50 27.71
N PRO A 236 -0.34 -4.55 28.01
CA PRO A 236 0.60 -5.39 27.28
C PRO A 236 0.20 -6.87 27.34
N SER A 237 0.40 -7.58 26.22
CA SER A 237 0.22 -9.02 26.11
C SER A 237 1.51 -9.65 25.60
N GLY A 238 2.28 -10.26 26.51
CA GLY A 238 3.61 -10.74 26.21
C GLY A 238 4.64 -9.60 26.09
N ASP A 239 5.52 -9.69 25.10
CA ASP A 239 6.60 -8.75 24.82
C ASP A 239 6.40 -7.92 23.54
N ARG A 240 5.36 -8.21 22.76
CA ARG A 240 5.10 -7.61 21.44
C ARG A 240 3.64 -7.18 21.26
N GLY A 241 2.71 -7.92 21.84
CA GLY A 241 1.29 -7.70 21.67
C GLY A 241 0.69 -6.76 22.71
N TRP A 242 -0.55 -6.43 22.48
CA TRP A 242 -1.42 -5.76 23.43
C TRP A 242 -2.81 -6.39 23.43
N LYS A 243 -3.52 -6.21 24.54
CA LYS A 243 -4.89 -6.63 24.70
C LYS A 243 -5.74 -5.42 25.04
N ILE A 244 -6.72 -5.12 24.21
CA ILE A 244 -7.71 -4.10 24.52
C ILE A 244 -8.59 -4.66 25.64
N THR A 245 -8.56 -4.03 26.82
CA THR A 245 -9.31 -4.46 28.01
C THR A 245 -10.67 -3.79 28.09
N LYS A 246 -10.83 -2.62 27.43
CA LYS A 246 -12.10 -1.93 27.31
C LYS A 246 -12.14 -1.09 26.02
N GLU A 247 -13.21 -1.24 25.26
CA GLU A 247 -13.50 -0.43 24.09
C GLU A 247 -14.52 0.66 24.41
N ARG A 248 -14.43 1.78 23.69
CA ARG A 248 -15.48 2.79 23.64
C ARG A 248 -16.61 2.32 22.73
N ASP A 249 -17.76 2.95 22.86
CA ASP A 249 -18.92 2.70 21.96
C ASP A 249 -18.81 3.45 20.61
N CYS A 250 -17.64 4.00 20.28
CA CYS A 250 -17.37 4.77 19.07
C CYS A 250 -16.14 4.26 18.32
N ILE A 251 -16.08 4.53 17.04
CA ILE A 251 -14.92 4.20 16.18
C ILE A 251 -13.83 5.26 16.28
N ALA A 252 -14.22 6.54 16.48
CA ALA A 252 -13.29 7.64 16.70
C ALA A 252 -13.79 8.53 17.85
N ALA A 253 -13.00 8.61 18.91
CA ALA A 253 -13.31 9.32 20.15
C ALA A 253 -12.63 10.69 20.17
N GLN A 254 -13.38 11.72 20.65
CA GLN A 254 -12.84 13.05 20.99
C GLN A 254 -12.07 13.72 19.84
N ILE A 255 -12.48 13.48 18.59
CA ILE A 255 -11.90 14.16 17.43
C ILE A 255 -12.35 15.62 17.35
N ASP A 256 -11.62 16.46 16.63
CA ASP A 256 -11.98 17.86 16.46
C ASP A 256 -13.32 18.00 15.74
N GLY A 257 -14.22 18.82 16.32
CA GLY A 257 -15.54 19.06 15.72
C GLY A 257 -15.52 20.00 14.50
N ARG A 258 -14.34 20.47 14.08
CA ARG A 258 -14.14 21.19 12.82
C ARG A 258 -12.98 20.55 12.07
N ARG A 259 -13.30 19.54 11.26
CA ARG A 259 -12.33 18.79 10.48
C ARG A 259 -12.94 18.07 9.29
N SER A 260 -12.11 17.66 8.35
CA SER A 260 -12.44 16.64 7.35
C SER A 260 -12.10 15.25 7.89
N LEU A 261 -12.89 14.25 7.53
CA LEU A 261 -12.59 12.83 7.74
C LEU A 261 -11.72 12.29 6.59
N PRO A 262 -11.20 11.08 6.69
CA PRO A 262 -10.38 10.48 5.63
C PRO A 262 -11.07 10.47 4.26
N TRP A 263 -10.30 10.55 3.20
CA TRP A 263 -10.78 10.32 1.86
C TRP A 263 -11.07 8.83 1.64
N ARG A 264 -12.23 8.53 1.07
CA ARG A 264 -12.55 7.24 0.47
C ARG A 264 -12.42 7.44 -1.04
N PHE A 265 -11.67 6.57 -1.73
CA PHE A 265 -11.48 6.72 -3.17
C PHE A 265 -11.62 5.40 -3.92
N ALA A 266 -11.99 5.50 -5.19
CA ALA A 266 -11.99 4.40 -6.13
C ALA A 266 -11.21 4.81 -7.38
N VAL A 267 -10.16 4.05 -7.72
CA VAL A 267 -9.50 4.14 -9.03
C VAL A 267 -10.31 3.30 -10.02
N ILE A 268 -10.62 3.86 -11.18
CA ILE A 268 -11.51 3.23 -12.15
C ILE A 268 -10.84 3.27 -13.54
N GLY A 269 -10.70 2.11 -14.18
CA GLY A 269 -10.09 2.02 -15.49
C GLY A 269 -9.65 0.61 -15.85
N ASP A 270 -8.63 0.51 -16.67
CA ASP A 270 -7.96 -0.75 -17.05
C ASP A 270 -6.83 -1.11 -16.07
N ASP A 271 -6.18 -2.24 -16.29
CA ASP A 271 -5.09 -2.73 -15.47
C ASP A 271 -3.92 -1.73 -15.38
N ALA A 272 -3.60 -1.04 -16.47
CA ALA A 272 -2.53 -0.05 -16.50
C ALA A 272 -2.89 1.20 -15.66
N THR A 273 -4.13 1.64 -15.74
CA THR A 273 -4.68 2.73 -14.92
C THR A 273 -4.59 2.40 -13.43
N ILE A 274 -4.95 1.17 -13.04
CA ILE A 274 -4.87 0.72 -11.64
C ILE A 274 -3.40 0.73 -11.16
N ALA A 275 -2.48 0.08 -11.88
CA ALA A 275 -1.09 -0.05 -11.46
C ALA A 275 -0.33 1.30 -11.47
N GLY A 276 -0.65 2.19 -12.40
CA GLY A 276 -0.02 3.50 -12.57
C GLY A 276 -0.64 4.64 -11.74
N ASN A 277 -1.71 4.38 -10.97
CA ASN A 277 -2.44 5.44 -10.28
C ASN A 277 -1.61 6.14 -9.17
N GLN A 278 -2.04 7.34 -8.80
CA GLN A 278 -1.46 8.15 -7.73
C GLN A 278 -2.54 8.76 -6.81
N MET A 279 -3.70 8.11 -6.69
CA MET A 279 -4.83 8.65 -5.91
C MET A 279 -4.47 8.81 -4.43
N GLU A 280 -3.69 7.90 -3.88
CA GLU A 280 -3.22 7.99 -2.50
C GLU A 280 -2.39 9.27 -2.28
N VAL A 281 -1.44 9.56 -3.18
CA VAL A 281 -0.56 10.74 -3.13
C VAL A 281 -1.34 12.05 -3.31
N VAL A 282 -2.25 12.13 -4.29
CA VAL A 282 -2.98 13.38 -4.59
C VAL A 282 -4.06 13.72 -3.56
N LEU A 283 -4.45 12.75 -2.73
CA LEU A 283 -5.43 12.93 -1.66
C LEU A 283 -4.79 13.15 -0.28
N ALA A 284 -3.51 12.81 -0.13
CA ALA A 284 -2.75 13.08 1.09
C ALA A 284 -2.54 14.58 1.34
N GLY A 285 -2.26 14.92 2.57
CA GLY A 285 -1.86 16.29 2.94
C GLY A 285 -0.44 16.62 2.49
N PRO A 286 -0.06 17.91 2.53
CA PRO A 286 1.29 18.35 2.21
C PRO A 286 2.32 17.83 3.22
N CYS A 287 3.61 17.81 2.80
CA CYS A 287 4.73 17.52 3.71
C CYS A 287 4.75 18.49 4.89
N GLU A 288 4.96 17.96 6.08
CA GLU A 288 4.96 18.68 7.36
C GLU A 288 6.38 18.78 7.99
N ILE A 289 7.42 18.37 7.24
CA ILE A 289 8.83 18.46 7.65
C ILE A 289 9.51 19.55 6.83
N ASP A 290 10.11 20.54 7.48
CA ASP A 290 10.76 21.67 6.82
C ASP A 290 12.06 21.25 6.12
N ASP A 291 12.95 20.56 6.82
CA ASP A 291 14.21 20.02 6.28
C ASP A 291 14.08 18.53 5.98
N VAL A 292 13.95 18.19 4.72
CA VAL A 292 13.86 16.79 4.23
C VAL A 292 15.18 16.28 3.63
N SER A 293 16.24 17.07 3.64
CA SER A 293 17.51 16.76 2.97
C SER A 293 18.23 15.53 3.53
N TRP A 294 17.95 15.16 4.76
CA TRP A 294 18.51 14.00 5.47
C TRP A 294 17.77 12.69 5.17
N ILE A 295 16.58 12.75 4.60
CA ILE A 295 15.79 11.56 4.23
C ILE A 295 16.44 10.94 3.00
N LYS A 296 16.92 9.70 3.13
CA LYS A 296 17.68 9.00 2.11
C LYS A 296 17.09 7.60 1.90
N PRO A 297 16.10 7.46 1.00
CA PRO A 297 15.67 6.13 0.55
C PRO A 297 16.83 5.33 0.00
N GLY A 298 16.81 4.02 0.17
CA GLY A 298 17.90 3.16 -0.29
C GLY A 298 17.61 1.68 -0.12
N GLN A 299 18.58 0.87 -0.51
CA GLN A 299 18.54 -0.58 -0.32
C GLN A 299 19.19 -0.97 1.00
N VAL A 300 18.78 -2.11 1.54
CA VAL A 300 19.26 -2.61 2.83
C VAL A 300 19.50 -4.11 2.81
N ASN A 301 20.70 -4.55 3.20
CA ASN A 301 20.94 -5.97 3.49
C ASN A 301 20.25 -6.33 4.80
N TRP A 302 19.35 -7.30 4.73
CA TRP A 302 18.52 -7.77 5.82
C TRP A 302 18.87 -9.21 6.19
N ASP A 303 18.92 -9.51 7.49
CA ASP A 303 19.53 -10.72 8.04
C ASP A 303 18.53 -11.81 8.46
N TRP A 304 17.27 -11.44 8.71
CA TRP A 304 16.28 -12.34 9.32
C TRP A 304 15.88 -13.51 8.39
N TRP A 305 15.53 -13.24 7.12
CA TRP A 305 15.07 -14.27 6.19
C TRP A 305 16.15 -15.32 5.89
N ASN A 306 17.42 -14.91 5.81
CA ASN A 306 18.54 -15.81 5.55
C ASN A 306 19.12 -16.43 6.84
N HIS A 307 18.51 -16.13 8.00
CA HIS A 307 18.86 -16.69 9.31
C HIS A 307 20.33 -16.48 9.68
N TRP A 308 20.87 -15.29 9.40
CA TRP A 308 22.29 -14.93 9.61
C TRP A 308 23.27 -15.93 9.00
N THR A 309 22.87 -16.65 7.96
CA THR A 309 23.66 -17.73 7.36
C THR A 309 24.73 -17.15 6.46
N VAL A 310 25.96 -17.17 6.95
CA VAL A 310 27.18 -16.82 6.22
C VAL A 310 28.10 -18.05 6.22
N TRP A 311 28.84 -18.30 5.15
CA TRP A 311 29.77 -19.42 5.08
C TRP A 311 30.97 -19.08 4.22
N GLY A 312 32.06 -19.86 4.38
CA GLY A 312 33.35 -19.59 3.76
C GLY A 312 34.10 -18.47 4.44
N VAL A 313 33.89 -18.30 5.74
CA VAL A 313 34.49 -17.31 6.63
C VAL A 313 35.21 -18.00 7.78
N ASP A 314 36.15 -17.33 8.45
CA ASP A 314 36.98 -17.86 9.54
C ASP A 314 36.42 -17.51 10.93
N PHE A 315 35.11 -17.24 11.05
CA PHE A 315 34.42 -16.97 12.29
C PHE A 315 33.08 -17.72 12.38
N GLU A 316 32.54 -17.89 13.58
CA GLU A 316 31.23 -18.47 13.81
C GLU A 316 30.13 -17.48 13.40
N THR A 317 29.24 -17.89 12.48
CA THR A 317 28.15 -17.09 11.98
C THR A 317 26.98 -17.03 12.98
N GLY A 318 26.24 -15.94 12.99
CA GLY A 318 25.09 -15.74 13.86
C GLY A 318 24.89 -14.26 14.21
N ILE A 319 24.14 -14.00 15.29
CA ILE A 319 23.92 -12.63 15.78
C ILE A 319 25.16 -12.18 16.57
N ASN A 320 26.17 -11.71 15.85
CA ASN A 320 27.42 -11.20 16.41
C ASN A 320 28.08 -10.15 15.50
N ASN A 321 28.98 -9.37 16.07
CA ASN A 321 29.66 -8.28 15.35
C ASN A 321 30.43 -8.73 14.11
N ASP A 322 31.04 -9.90 14.12
CA ASP A 322 31.81 -10.37 12.97
C ASP A 322 30.91 -10.66 11.77
N THR A 323 29.75 -11.27 11.99
CA THR A 323 28.72 -11.47 10.96
C THR A 323 28.23 -10.14 10.41
N TYR A 324 27.89 -9.16 11.25
CA TYR A 324 27.40 -7.86 10.79
C TYR A 324 28.48 -7.03 10.09
N LYS A 325 29.75 -7.11 10.49
CA LYS A 325 30.86 -6.50 9.74
C LYS A 325 31.00 -7.10 8.35
N TYR A 326 30.86 -8.43 8.23
CA TYR A 326 30.85 -9.09 6.93
C TYR A 326 29.64 -8.62 6.06
N ILE A 327 28.46 -8.48 6.64
CA ILE A 327 27.28 -7.92 5.94
C ILE A 327 27.58 -6.49 5.48
N ILE A 328 28.17 -5.63 6.33
CA ILE A 328 28.59 -4.27 5.98
C ILE A 328 29.60 -4.27 4.82
N ASP A 329 30.60 -5.16 4.84
CA ASP A 329 31.61 -5.24 3.78
C ASP A 329 30.98 -5.64 2.43
N VAL A 330 30.02 -6.56 2.43
CA VAL A 330 29.29 -6.97 1.22
C VAL A 330 28.38 -5.85 0.74
N ALA A 331 27.66 -5.17 1.64
CA ALA A 331 26.84 -3.98 1.31
C ALA A 331 27.69 -2.90 0.67
N SER A 332 28.83 -2.54 1.29
CA SER A 332 29.79 -1.57 0.76
C SER A 332 30.33 -1.94 -0.62
N LYS A 333 30.66 -3.23 -0.83
CA LYS A 333 31.18 -3.72 -2.12
C LYS A 333 30.20 -3.50 -3.27
N PHE A 334 28.91 -3.69 -3.05
CA PHE A 334 27.89 -3.54 -4.08
C PHE A 334 27.24 -2.15 -4.11
N GLY A 335 27.54 -1.28 -3.14
CA GLY A 335 26.97 0.06 -3.03
C GLY A 335 25.58 0.08 -2.43
N VAL A 336 25.20 -0.94 -1.65
CA VAL A 336 23.97 -0.99 -0.86
C VAL A 336 24.08 -0.06 0.33
N GLU A 337 23.10 0.83 0.52
CA GLU A 337 23.19 1.95 1.45
C GLU A 337 23.14 1.54 2.92
N TYR A 338 22.47 0.43 3.25
CA TYR A 338 22.17 0.07 4.64
C TYR A 338 22.35 -1.41 4.94
N ILE A 339 22.51 -1.68 6.23
CA ILE A 339 22.22 -2.97 6.84
C ILE A 339 21.13 -2.80 7.89
N LEU A 340 20.37 -3.84 8.18
CA LEU A 340 19.40 -3.90 9.26
C LEU A 340 19.76 -5.04 10.22
N LEU A 341 19.90 -4.71 11.51
CA LEU A 341 19.90 -5.68 12.58
C LEU A 341 18.46 -5.96 12.95
N ASP A 342 17.93 -7.11 12.53
CA ASP A 342 16.58 -7.55 12.83
C ASP A 342 16.47 -8.11 14.26
N GLU A 343 15.35 -8.68 14.65
CA GLU A 343 15.12 -9.20 16.00
C GLU A 343 16.26 -10.08 16.51
N GLY A 344 16.69 -9.84 17.74
CA GLY A 344 17.68 -10.68 18.44
C GLY A 344 19.01 -10.00 18.73
N TRP A 345 19.27 -8.77 18.28
CA TRP A 345 20.50 -8.03 18.60
C TRP A 345 20.54 -7.57 20.07
N ASN A 346 19.40 -7.43 20.74
CA ASN A 346 19.26 -7.10 22.17
C ASN A 346 19.06 -8.37 23.02
N LYS A 347 19.34 -8.29 24.32
CA LYS A 347 19.14 -9.40 25.28
C LYS A 347 17.68 -9.72 25.51
N SER A 348 16.81 -8.73 25.39
CA SER A 348 15.37 -8.85 25.56
C SER A 348 14.66 -7.86 24.65
N VAL A 349 13.60 -8.32 24.00
CA VAL A 349 12.73 -7.45 23.20
C VAL A 349 12.20 -6.25 24.01
N LYS A 350 12.03 -6.40 25.33
CA LYS A 350 11.55 -5.33 26.22
C LYS A 350 12.61 -4.32 26.65
N ASP A 351 13.89 -4.66 26.49
CA ASP A 351 15.00 -3.79 26.88
C ASP A 351 15.78 -3.35 25.63
N PRO A 352 15.52 -2.14 25.14
CA PRO A 352 16.19 -1.65 23.94
C PRO A 352 17.62 -1.15 24.19
N PHE A 353 18.09 -1.10 25.44
CA PHE A 353 19.39 -0.50 25.79
C PHE A 353 20.47 -1.54 26.08
N THR A 354 20.09 -2.78 26.41
CA THR A 354 21.03 -3.86 26.70
C THR A 354 21.17 -4.78 25.49
N THR A 355 22.32 -4.71 24.82
CA THR A 355 22.67 -5.61 23.70
C THR A 355 23.09 -7.00 24.22
N ARG A 356 23.06 -7.99 23.34
CA ARG A 356 23.78 -9.25 23.56
C ARG A 356 25.26 -8.99 23.79
N ASP A 357 25.95 -9.88 24.45
CA ASP A 357 27.39 -9.73 24.75
C ASP A 357 28.23 -9.73 23.47
N GLU A 358 27.75 -10.41 22.41
CA GLU A 358 28.36 -10.50 21.09
C GLU A 358 28.07 -9.30 20.17
N ILE A 359 27.21 -8.35 20.60
CA ILE A 359 26.77 -7.20 19.80
C ILE A 359 27.21 -5.89 20.46
N ASN A 360 27.90 -5.08 19.68
CA ASN A 360 28.22 -3.69 19.99
C ASN A 360 27.70 -2.78 18.87
N VAL A 361 26.51 -2.19 19.07
CA VAL A 361 25.85 -1.34 18.06
C VAL A 361 26.71 -0.14 17.68
N GLN A 362 27.39 0.51 18.67
CA GLN A 362 28.23 1.68 18.39
C GLN A 362 29.41 1.30 17.46
N GLU A 363 30.04 0.17 17.69
CA GLU A 363 31.13 -0.34 16.87
C GLU A 363 30.65 -0.62 15.43
N LEU A 364 29.46 -1.23 15.28
CA LEU A 364 28.88 -1.51 13.96
C LEU A 364 28.52 -0.21 13.22
N VAL A 365 27.96 0.79 13.90
CA VAL A 365 27.69 2.11 13.32
C VAL A 365 28.96 2.81 12.87
N ASP A 366 30.03 2.75 13.70
CA ASP A 366 31.32 3.36 13.36
C ASP A 366 32.01 2.64 12.20
N TYR A 367 31.94 1.32 12.17
CA TYR A 367 32.45 0.50 11.07
C TYR A 367 31.67 0.77 9.78
N GLY A 368 30.33 0.78 9.84
CA GLY A 368 29.47 1.10 8.70
C GLY A 368 29.77 2.50 8.14
N ARG A 369 29.96 3.49 9.01
CA ARG A 369 30.34 4.85 8.60
C ARG A 369 31.65 4.88 7.81
N GLN A 370 32.67 4.10 8.24
CA GLN A 370 33.94 3.97 7.52
C GLN A 370 33.78 3.34 6.14
N LYS A 371 32.80 2.46 5.99
CA LYS A 371 32.49 1.72 4.76
C LYS A 371 31.43 2.42 3.88
N GLY A 372 30.85 3.52 4.33
CA GLY A 372 29.77 4.22 3.63
C GLY A 372 28.40 3.57 3.77
N VAL A 373 28.19 2.68 4.76
CA VAL A 373 26.97 1.92 5.00
C VAL A 373 26.31 2.35 6.30
N GLY A 374 25.01 2.67 6.24
CA GLY A 374 24.22 3.03 7.42
C GLY A 374 23.66 1.80 8.14
N VAL A 375 23.33 1.95 9.42
CA VAL A 375 22.77 0.89 10.25
C VAL A 375 21.35 1.22 10.64
N TRP A 376 20.45 0.25 10.49
CA TRP A 376 19.07 0.26 10.99
C TRP A 376 18.92 -0.76 12.12
N LEU A 377 17.94 -0.52 13.01
CA LEU A 377 17.63 -1.43 14.12
C LEU A 377 16.15 -1.80 14.09
N TRP A 378 15.88 -3.06 14.37
CA TRP A 378 14.55 -3.58 14.61
C TRP A 378 14.14 -3.40 16.07
N LEU A 379 12.87 -3.03 16.31
CA LEU A 379 12.27 -2.89 17.63
C LEU A 379 10.78 -3.28 17.57
N SER A 380 10.25 -3.87 18.64
CA SER A 380 8.80 -4.01 18.75
C SER A 380 8.15 -2.66 19.06
N TRP A 381 6.94 -2.44 18.53
CA TRP A 381 6.18 -1.20 18.81
C TRP A 381 5.98 -0.96 20.31
N LEU A 382 5.74 -2.04 21.08
CA LEU A 382 5.49 -1.96 22.52
C LEU A 382 6.74 -1.49 23.27
N THR A 383 7.93 -1.92 22.82
CA THR A 383 9.20 -1.45 23.38
C THR A 383 9.39 0.04 23.10
N VAL A 384 9.11 0.49 21.87
CA VAL A 384 9.18 1.91 21.51
C VAL A 384 8.17 2.74 22.32
N GLU A 385 6.94 2.22 22.53
CA GLU A 385 5.93 2.89 23.36
C GLU A 385 6.38 3.11 24.80
N HIS A 386 7.05 2.12 25.38
CA HIS A 386 7.52 2.20 26.77
C HIS A 386 8.84 2.97 26.93
N HIS A 387 9.63 3.11 25.88
CA HIS A 387 10.99 3.65 25.90
C HIS A 387 11.21 4.68 24.77
N MET A 388 10.41 5.75 24.74
CA MET A 388 10.54 6.81 23.74
C MET A 388 11.93 7.48 23.72
N ASP A 389 12.68 7.39 24.80
CA ASP A 389 14.05 7.88 24.96
C ASP A 389 15.08 7.08 24.16
N LEU A 390 14.73 5.90 23.64
CA LEU A 390 15.55 5.15 22.70
C LEU A 390 15.78 5.91 21.37
N ILE A 391 14.81 6.74 20.94
CA ILE A 391 14.89 7.48 19.68
C ILE A 391 16.08 8.46 19.69
N PRO A 392 16.19 9.43 20.64
CA PRO A 392 17.37 10.28 20.72
C PRO A 392 18.65 9.50 21.06
N TYR A 393 18.56 8.40 21.81
CA TYR A 393 19.70 7.57 22.18
C TYR A 393 20.38 6.95 20.93
N TYR A 394 19.62 6.28 20.06
CA TYR A 394 20.15 5.66 18.86
C TYR A 394 20.49 6.66 17.75
N ALA A 395 19.75 7.76 17.66
CA ALA A 395 20.12 8.86 16.77
C ALA A 395 21.51 9.45 17.10
N LYS A 396 21.80 9.60 18.40
CA LYS A 396 23.12 10.07 18.87
C LYS A 396 24.26 9.10 18.51
N MET A 397 24.01 7.80 18.51
CA MET A 397 24.97 6.79 18.04
C MET A 397 25.23 6.90 16.54
N GLY A 398 24.27 7.41 15.77
CA GLY A 398 24.36 7.56 14.30
C GLY A 398 23.60 6.50 13.52
N VAL A 399 22.69 5.76 14.18
CA VAL A 399 21.69 4.89 13.53
C VAL A 399 20.88 5.70 12.52
N LYS A 400 20.49 5.11 11.39
CA LYS A 400 19.82 5.82 10.29
C LYS A 400 18.32 5.66 10.29
N GLY A 401 17.81 4.59 10.87
CA GLY A 401 16.37 4.35 10.95
C GLY A 401 16.01 3.19 11.85
N LEU A 402 14.71 3.05 12.07
CA LEU A 402 14.10 2.02 12.90
C LEU A 402 13.06 1.24 12.09
N LYS A 403 13.20 -0.09 12.08
CA LYS A 403 12.14 -1.02 11.71
C LYS A 403 11.33 -1.30 12.96
N ILE A 404 10.06 -0.89 12.97
CA ILE A 404 9.18 -1.02 14.13
C ILE A 404 8.06 -1.99 13.79
N ASP A 405 7.91 -3.03 14.59
CA ASP A 405 7.15 -4.22 14.24
C ASP A 405 6.03 -4.56 15.23
N PHE A 406 5.11 -5.44 14.80
CA PHE A 406 4.01 -6.01 15.58
C PHE A 406 2.91 -5.02 16.00
N MET A 407 2.65 -3.95 15.22
CA MET A 407 1.55 -3.03 15.51
C MET A 407 0.18 -3.72 15.49
N ASP A 408 -0.07 -4.59 14.52
CA ASP A 408 -1.21 -5.52 14.39
C ASP A 408 -2.61 -4.94 14.62
N HIS A 409 -2.77 -3.64 14.53
CA HIS A 409 -4.06 -2.96 14.72
C HIS A 409 -4.18 -1.73 13.84
N SER A 410 -5.44 -1.35 13.55
CA SER A 410 -5.78 -0.21 12.69
C SER A 410 -6.88 0.69 13.29
N ASN A 411 -7.07 0.61 14.63
CA ASN A 411 -7.97 1.50 15.36
C ASN A 411 -7.37 2.91 15.51
N GLN A 412 -8.18 3.87 15.95
CA GLN A 412 -7.77 5.26 16.13
C GLN A 412 -6.50 5.42 16.98
N TRP A 413 -6.33 4.65 18.05
CA TRP A 413 -5.17 4.75 18.93
C TRP A 413 -3.88 4.37 18.20
N MET A 414 -3.93 3.26 17.45
CA MET A 414 -2.76 2.79 16.71
C MET A 414 -2.41 3.74 15.55
N VAL A 415 -3.41 4.27 14.83
CA VAL A 415 -3.17 5.31 13.79
C VAL A 415 -2.47 6.52 14.40
N ASN A 416 -2.87 6.96 15.59
CA ASN A 416 -2.21 8.06 16.31
C ASN A 416 -0.80 7.68 16.80
N TYR A 417 -0.56 6.41 17.15
CA TYR A 417 0.76 5.89 17.47
C TYR A 417 1.73 6.04 16.30
N TYR A 418 1.32 5.59 15.08
CA TYR A 418 2.15 5.73 13.88
C TYR A 418 2.59 7.18 13.65
N GLU A 419 1.64 8.11 13.64
CA GLU A 419 1.95 9.53 13.43
C GLU A 419 2.89 10.09 14.51
N ARG A 420 2.63 9.75 15.78
CA ARG A 420 3.44 10.20 16.92
C ARG A 420 4.89 9.73 16.80
N ILE A 421 5.09 8.45 16.50
CA ILE A 421 6.44 7.86 16.41
C ILE A 421 7.21 8.43 15.22
N VAL A 422 6.59 8.51 14.04
CA VAL A 422 7.25 9.06 12.85
C VAL A 422 7.65 10.53 13.07
N ARG A 423 6.79 11.33 13.73
CA ARG A 423 7.11 12.71 14.11
C ARG A 423 8.26 12.79 15.09
N GLU A 424 8.29 11.91 16.09
CA GLU A 424 9.39 11.88 17.06
C GLU A 424 10.70 11.50 16.37
N CYS A 425 10.70 10.45 15.54
CA CYS A 425 11.86 10.05 14.74
C CYS A 425 12.36 11.19 13.83
N ALA A 426 11.45 11.96 13.21
CA ALA A 426 11.82 13.08 12.35
C ALA A 426 12.62 14.18 13.09
N LYS A 427 12.31 14.46 14.36
CA LYS A 427 13.06 15.43 15.17
C LYS A 427 14.55 15.07 15.32
N TYR A 428 14.84 13.78 15.31
CA TYR A 428 16.19 13.23 15.45
C TYR A 428 16.77 12.71 14.15
N LYS A 429 16.11 12.99 13.01
CA LYS A 429 16.54 12.57 11.67
C LYS A 429 16.68 11.06 11.50
N LEU A 430 15.75 10.31 12.09
CA LEU A 430 15.61 8.87 11.89
C LEU A 430 14.50 8.58 10.89
N MET A 431 14.78 7.68 9.97
CA MET A 431 13.81 7.11 9.04
C MET A 431 13.08 5.93 9.71
N VAL A 432 11.92 5.55 9.18
CA VAL A 432 11.06 4.53 9.78
C VAL A 432 10.58 3.56 8.70
N ASP A 433 10.49 2.30 9.05
CA ASP A 433 9.79 1.24 8.35
C ASP A 433 8.87 0.51 9.34
N PHE A 434 7.61 0.25 8.96
CA PHE A 434 6.63 -0.39 9.83
C PHE A 434 6.30 -1.80 9.37
N HIS A 435 6.38 -2.76 10.31
CA HIS A 435 5.99 -4.15 10.14
C HIS A 435 4.83 -4.54 11.05
N GLY A 436 4.15 -5.67 10.76
CA GLY A 436 2.86 -5.94 11.37
C GLY A 436 1.87 -4.80 11.11
N ALA A 437 1.88 -4.24 9.93
CA ALA A 437 1.35 -2.92 9.63
C ALA A 437 0.17 -2.97 8.66
N PHE A 438 -0.62 -1.89 8.66
CA PHE A 438 -1.59 -1.64 7.59
C PHE A 438 -0.91 -0.99 6.36
N LYS A 439 -1.66 -0.86 5.26
CA LYS A 439 -1.20 -0.18 4.03
C LYS A 439 -0.92 1.30 4.25
N PRO A 440 -0.14 1.97 3.36
CA PRO A 440 -0.02 3.43 3.29
C PRO A 440 -1.39 4.13 3.22
N SER A 441 -1.49 5.31 3.81
CA SER A 441 -2.73 6.09 3.88
C SER A 441 -2.51 7.60 3.98
N GLY A 442 -1.40 8.10 3.41
CA GLY A 442 -1.07 9.52 3.32
C GLY A 442 -0.14 10.02 4.42
N LEU A 443 0.18 9.22 5.44
CA LEU A 443 1.12 9.62 6.49
C LEU A 443 2.53 9.82 5.92
N GLU A 444 2.97 8.92 5.04
CA GLU A 444 4.28 8.95 4.37
C GLU A 444 4.45 10.16 3.42
N GLN A 445 3.36 10.76 2.95
CA GLN A 445 3.42 12.01 2.18
C GLN A 445 3.62 13.22 3.10
N ARG A 446 3.00 13.20 4.28
CA ARG A 446 3.12 14.26 5.28
C ARG A 446 4.43 14.18 6.06
N LEU A 447 4.86 12.99 6.37
CA LEU A 447 6.05 12.66 7.14
C LEU A 447 6.93 11.69 6.34
N PRO A 448 7.66 12.18 5.32
CA PRO A 448 8.38 11.34 4.35
C PRO A 448 9.62 10.62 4.91
N ASN A 449 9.91 10.75 6.18
CA ASN A 449 10.85 9.86 6.88
C ASN A 449 10.26 8.47 7.15
N LEU A 450 8.97 8.25 6.94
CA LEU A 450 8.36 6.93 6.85
C LEU A 450 8.54 6.41 5.42
N LEU A 451 9.46 5.46 5.23
CA LEU A 451 9.89 5.01 3.91
C LEU A 451 9.08 3.83 3.39
N SER A 452 8.62 2.96 4.26
CA SER A 452 7.90 1.75 3.85
C SER A 452 6.97 1.23 4.96
N TYR A 453 6.10 0.33 4.55
CA TYR A 453 5.20 -0.44 5.41
C TYR A 453 5.17 -1.88 4.89
N GLU A 454 5.05 -2.85 5.77
CA GLU A 454 4.75 -4.22 5.35
C GLU A 454 3.29 -4.32 4.85
N GLY A 455 2.37 -4.80 5.64
CA GLY A 455 0.97 -5.00 5.28
C GLY A 455 0.78 -5.76 3.99
N VAL A 456 1.60 -6.75 3.72
CA VAL A 456 1.67 -7.56 2.50
C VAL A 456 2.14 -8.98 2.82
N LEU A 457 1.60 -9.97 2.14
CA LEU A 457 2.16 -11.33 2.16
C LEU A 457 3.46 -11.34 1.34
N GLY A 458 4.58 -10.99 2.00
CA GLY A 458 5.90 -10.84 1.40
C GLY A 458 6.74 -12.11 1.39
N LEU A 459 7.97 -12.01 0.86
CA LEU A 459 8.91 -13.14 0.79
C LEU A 459 9.30 -13.64 2.18
N GLU A 460 9.20 -12.80 3.20
CA GLU A 460 9.40 -13.15 4.61
C GLU A 460 8.60 -14.39 5.02
N GLN A 461 7.39 -14.56 4.48
CA GLN A 461 6.53 -15.72 4.74
C GLN A 461 7.01 -17.02 4.04
N CYS A 462 8.21 -17.02 3.47
CA CYS A 462 8.89 -18.19 2.87
C CYS A 462 7.98 -18.93 1.87
N ALA A 463 7.69 -20.20 2.12
CA ALA A 463 6.83 -21.03 1.25
C ALA A 463 5.39 -20.53 1.14
N GLY A 464 4.93 -19.67 2.06
CA GLY A 464 3.61 -19.02 1.97
C GLY A 464 3.53 -17.91 0.91
N CYS A 465 4.69 -17.35 0.51
CA CYS A 465 4.77 -16.30 -0.50
C CYS A 465 5.00 -16.89 -1.90
N GLU A 466 3.95 -17.05 -2.67
CA GLU A 466 4.02 -17.61 -4.02
C GLU A 466 3.75 -16.55 -5.10
N PRO A 467 4.38 -16.64 -6.30
CA PRO A 467 4.16 -15.72 -7.41
C PRO A 467 2.68 -15.61 -7.82
N LYS A 468 1.87 -16.65 -7.65
CA LYS A 468 0.41 -16.59 -7.92
C LYS A 468 -0.32 -15.54 -7.08
N ASN A 469 0.18 -15.20 -5.88
CA ASN A 469 -0.32 -14.12 -5.04
C ASN A 469 0.41 -12.81 -5.36
N SER A 470 1.74 -12.86 -5.48
CA SER A 470 2.57 -11.67 -5.64
C SER A 470 2.32 -10.93 -6.96
N ILE A 471 1.83 -11.61 -8.00
CA ILE A 471 1.47 -10.99 -9.29
C ILE A 471 0.29 -10.03 -9.19
N TRP A 472 -0.51 -10.10 -8.12
CA TRP A 472 -1.59 -9.16 -7.86
C TRP A 472 -1.13 -7.86 -7.20
N LEU A 473 0.05 -7.86 -6.57
CA LEU A 473 0.53 -6.74 -5.76
C LEU A 473 0.64 -5.42 -6.53
N PRO A 474 1.11 -5.35 -7.80
CA PRO A 474 1.14 -4.10 -8.56
C PRO A 474 -0.24 -3.46 -8.76
N PHE A 475 -1.31 -4.27 -8.72
CA PHE A 475 -2.70 -3.85 -8.95
C PHE A 475 -3.49 -3.64 -7.64
N MET A 476 -2.95 -4.05 -6.52
CA MET A 476 -3.61 -3.98 -5.21
C MET A 476 -2.72 -3.28 -4.19
N ARG A 477 -1.94 -4.02 -3.39
CA ARG A 477 -1.18 -3.47 -2.28
C ARG A 477 -0.19 -2.37 -2.69
N ASN A 478 0.56 -2.59 -3.76
CA ASN A 478 1.55 -1.61 -4.25
C ASN A 478 0.91 -0.50 -5.12
N ALA A 479 -0.32 -0.69 -5.57
CA ALA A 479 -1.10 0.36 -6.23
C ALA A 479 -1.47 1.51 -5.27
N VAL A 480 -1.48 1.27 -3.96
CA VAL A 480 -1.81 2.25 -2.91
C VAL A 480 -0.59 2.67 -2.07
N GLY A 481 0.62 2.45 -2.58
CA GLY A 481 1.86 2.96 -1.97
C GLY A 481 2.93 1.91 -1.70
N ALA A 482 4.04 2.35 -1.13
CA ALA A 482 5.21 1.54 -0.84
C ALA A 482 4.90 0.30 0.02
N MET A 483 5.63 -0.78 -0.21
CA MET A 483 5.52 -2.00 0.58
C MET A 483 6.89 -2.62 0.82
N ASP A 484 7.11 -3.13 2.03
CA ASP A 484 8.27 -3.97 2.33
C ASP A 484 7.95 -5.44 2.02
N PHE A 485 8.16 -5.83 0.77
CA PHE A 485 7.96 -7.20 0.28
C PHE A 485 9.13 -8.12 0.61
N THR A 486 10.28 -7.59 0.99
CA THR A 486 11.53 -8.31 1.28
C THR A 486 12.04 -9.21 0.14
N PRO A 487 12.20 -8.72 -1.11
CA PRO A 487 12.67 -9.52 -2.24
C PRO A 487 14.16 -9.86 -2.15
N GLY A 488 14.66 -10.65 -3.11
CA GLY A 488 16.10 -10.82 -3.35
C GLY A 488 16.62 -12.23 -3.16
N ALA A 489 15.76 -13.23 -3.02
CA ALA A 489 16.19 -14.62 -2.96
C ALA A 489 17.05 -15.00 -4.18
N MET A 490 18.25 -15.50 -3.93
CA MET A 490 19.15 -16.07 -4.94
C MET A 490 19.10 -17.59 -4.98
N GLN A 491 18.48 -18.23 -4.00
CA GLN A 491 18.05 -19.63 -4.07
C GLN A 491 16.59 -19.64 -4.51
N ASN A 492 16.35 -20.05 -5.75
CA ASN A 492 15.05 -19.94 -6.40
C ASN A 492 14.46 -21.31 -6.70
N ALA A 493 13.13 -21.45 -6.55
CA ALA A 493 12.42 -22.69 -6.85
C ALA A 493 11.05 -22.40 -7.47
N GLN A 494 10.58 -23.30 -8.31
CA GLN A 494 9.15 -23.38 -8.63
C GLN A 494 8.40 -23.92 -7.37
N PRO A 495 7.11 -23.61 -7.18
CA PRO A 495 6.42 -23.94 -5.94
C PRO A 495 6.51 -25.40 -5.51
N GLU A 496 6.44 -26.33 -6.45
CA GLU A 496 6.54 -27.77 -6.20
C GLU A 496 7.93 -28.25 -5.74
N ASP A 497 8.95 -27.47 -6.01
CA ASP A 497 10.36 -27.77 -5.68
C ASP A 497 10.89 -26.89 -4.53
N ASN A 498 10.02 -26.07 -3.90
CA ASN A 498 10.40 -25.19 -2.80
C ASN A 498 10.44 -25.99 -1.48
N TRP A 499 11.64 -26.30 -1.02
CA TRP A 499 11.95 -27.04 0.20
C TRP A 499 12.97 -26.32 1.07
N GLY A 500 12.93 -24.99 1.01
CA GLY A 500 13.78 -24.14 1.83
C GLY A 500 13.67 -24.43 3.32
N THR A 501 14.79 -24.27 4.03
CA THR A 501 14.86 -24.34 5.50
C THR A 501 15.18 -22.96 6.07
N GLY A 502 15.09 -22.79 7.40
CA GLY A 502 15.45 -21.52 8.04
C GLY A 502 16.88 -21.06 7.71
N SER A 503 17.86 -21.99 7.64
CA SER A 503 19.26 -21.65 7.31
C SER A 503 19.54 -21.59 5.80
N LEU A 504 18.69 -22.19 4.97
CA LEU A 504 18.81 -22.21 3.51
C LEU A 504 17.42 -21.95 2.89
N PRO A 505 16.87 -20.76 3.07
CA PRO A 505 15.55 -20.45 2.53
C PRO A 505 15.57 -20.38 1.01
N MET A 506 14.41 -20.57 0.38
CA MET A 506 14.22 -20.51 -1.06
C MET A 506 13.08 -19.52 -1.38
N GLY A 507 13.30 -18.68 -2.38
CA GLY A 507 12.26 -17.81 -2.92
C GLY A 507 11.49 -18.48 -4.06
N GLY A 508 10.17 -18.33 -4.05
CA GLY A 508 9.31 -18.77 -5.14
C GLY A 508 9.54 -17.97 -6.43
N GLY A 509 9.35 -18.63 -7.58
CA GLY A 509 9.60 -18.07 -8.91
C GLY A 509 11.06 -18.18 -9.38
N THR A 510 11.33 -17.67 -10.58
CA THR A 510 12.67 -17.76 -11.17
C THR A 510 13.64 -16.73 -10.60
N ARG A 511 14.95 -16.90 -10.90
CA ARG A 511 15.99 -15.92 -10.60
C ARG A 511 15.66 -14.57 -11.25
N ALA A 512 15.31 -14.57 -12.53
CA ALA A 512 14.95 -13.36 -13.24
C ALA A 512 13.66 -12.71 -12.67
N TYR A 513 12.71 -13.49 -12.13
CA TYR A 513 11.55 -13.00 -11.39
C TYR A 513 11.98 -12.21 -10.16
N GLN A 514 12.81 -12.80 -9.28
CA GLN A 514 13.28 -12.12 -8.06
C GLN A 514 14.05 -10.83 -8.36
N MET A 515 14.87 -10.83 -9.41
CA MET A 515 15.57 -9.62 -9.86
C MET A 515 14.60 -8.56 -10.39
N ALA A 516 13.57 -8.97 -11.14
CA ALA A 516 12.57 -8.06 -11.71
C ALA A 516 11.70 -7.39 -10.63
N LEU A 517 11.52 -8.01 -9.45
CA LEU A 517 10.75 -7.43 -8.34
C LEU A 517 11.30 -6.07 -7.90
N TYR A 518 12.62 -5.85 -7.96
CA TYR A 518 13.23 -4.56 -7.61
C TYR A 518 12.82 -3.41 -8.54
N VAL A 519 12.42 -3.74 -9.77
CA VAL A 519 11.86 -2.75 -10.71
C VAL A 519 10.34 -2.69 -10.63
N CYS A 520 9.68 -3.85 -10.48
CA CYS A 520 8.22 -3.96 -10.51
C CYS A 520 7.54 -3.43 -9.24
N PHE A 521 8.16 -3.58 -8.07
CA PHE A 521 7.62 -3.17 -6.78
C PHE A 521 8.23 -1.85 -6.30
N GLU A 522 7.49 -1.11 -5.50
CA GLU A 522 7.93 0.16 -4.91
C GLU A 522 8.13 0.00 -3.40
N SER A 523 9.32 0.40 -2.93
CA SER A 523 9.65 0.56 -1.52
C SER A 523 10.70 1.65 -1.35
N GLY A 524 10.53 2.53 -0.40
CA GLY A 524 11.54 3.55 -0.08
C GLY A 524 12.73 2.97 0.71
N LEU A 525 12.52 1.82 1.35
CA LEU A 525 13.55 0.97 1.98
C LEU A 525 13.42 -0.42 1.38
N GLN A 526 14.29 -0.76 0.44
CA GLN A 526 14.17 -2.01 -0.33
C GLN A 526 15.12 -3.07 0.21
N MET A 527 14.55 -4.15 0.76
CA MET A 527 15.34 -5.24 1.35
C MET A 527 16.09 -6.06 0.29
N LEU A 528 17.27 -6.54 0.67
CA LEU A 528 17.99 -7.65 0.06
C LEU A 528 17.94 -8.81 1.07
N ALA A 529 17.06 -9.78 0.83
CA ALA A 529 16.71 -10.79 1.83
C ALA A 529 17.71 -11.96 1.94
N ASP A 530 18.47 -12.28 0.88
CA ASP A 530 19.34 -13.44 0.89
C ASP A 530 20.66 -13.21 1.61
N SER A 531 21.37 -14.30 1.87
CA SER A 531 22.68 -14.30 2.51
C SER A 531 23.71 -13.46 1.74
N PRO A 532 24.53 -12.65 2.45
CA PRO A 532 25.61 -11.90 1.82
C PRO A 532 26.60 -12.78 1.06
N THR A 533 26.87 -14.00 1.53
CA THR A 533 27.71 -14.97 0.82
C THR A 533 27.09 -15.39 -0.52
N ARG A 534 25.77 -15.51 -0.57
CA ARG A 534 25.06 -15.85 -1.80
C ARG A 534 25.10 -14.70 -2.80
N TYR A 535 24.92 -13.47 -2.34
CA TYR A 535 25.08 -12.26 -3.16
C TYR A 535 26.49 -12.14 -3.75
N LEU A 536 27.53 -12.51 -3.02
CA LEU A 536 28.91 -12.57 -3.56
C LEU A 536 29.09 -13.64 -4.63
N ARG A 537 28.43 -14.80 -4.49
CA ARG A 537 28.52 -15.90 -5.47
C ARG A 537 27.75 -15.59 -6.75
N GLU A 538 26.66 -14.88 -6.63
CA GLU A 538 25.80 -14.46 -7.72
C GLU A 538 26.04 -12.96 -8.07
N ALA A 539 27.32 -12.57 -8.14
CA ALA A 539 27.74 -11.17 -8.20
C ALA A 539 27.08 -10.38 -9.34
N GLU A 540 26.96 -10.95 -10.55
CA GLU A 540 26.34 -10.23 -11.68
C GLU A 540 24.85 -9.94 -11.49
N CYS A 541 24.10 -10.84 -10.82
CA CYS A 541 22.72 -10.60 -10.43
C CYS A 541 22.64 -9.54 -9.35
N THR A 542 23.54 -9.60 -8.35
CA THR A 542 23.61 -8.66 -7.23
C THR A 542 23.98 -7.25 -7.71
N GLU A 543 24.93 -7.12 -8.65
CA GLU A 543 25.29 -5.84 -9.28
C GLU A 543 24.10 -5.19 -9.97
N PHE A 544 23.26 -5.98 -10.68
CA PHE A 544 22.03 -5.45 -11.24
C PHE A 544 21.07 -4.99 -10.14
N ILE A 545 20.76 -5.84 -9.15
CA ILE A 545 19.86 -5.50 -8.04
C ILE A 545 20.31 -4.22 -7.35
N ALA A 546 21.59 -4.14 -6.96
CA ALA A 546 22.15 -2.98 -6.27
C ALA A 546 22.16 -1.69 -7.13
N SER A 547 22.10 -1.82 -8.47
CA SER A 547 21.99 -0.68 -9.38
C SER A 547 20.58 -0.10 -9.49
N VAL A 548 19.54 -0.83 -9.03
CA VAL A 548 18.15 -0.42 -9.17
C VAL A 548 17.80 0.63 -8.11
N PRO A 549 17.36 1.83 -8.49
CA PRO A 549 16.97 2.87 -7.54
C PRO A 549 15.69 2.50 -6.77
N THR A 550 15.53 3.07 -5.58
CA THR A 550 14.31 2.93 -4.76
C THR A 550 13.30 4.07 -4.99
N THR A 551 13.68 5.10 -5.76
CA THR A 551 12.80 6.24 -6.10
C THR A 551 12.88 6.56 -7.59
N TRP A 552 11.80 7.05 -8.18
CA TRP A 552 11.66 7.16 -9.62
C TRP A 552 11.21 8.54 -10.09
N ASP A 553 11.71 8.97 -11.24
CA ASP A 553 11.32 10.23 -11.88
C ASP A 553 10.08 10.05 -12.77
N ASP A 554 9.95 8.90 -13.43
CA ASP A 554 8.84 8.55 -14.32
C ASP A 554 8.62 7.05 -14.35
N THR A 555 7.36 6.64 -14.58
CA THR A 555 6.94 5.23 -14.66
C THR A 555 6.03 5.05 -15.87
N ARG A 556 6.28 4.01 -16.66
CA ARG A 556 5.47 3.63 -17.83
C ARG A 556 5.02 2.18 -17.69
N ILE A 557 3.72 1.96 -17.61
CA ILE A 557 3.17 0.60 -17.65
C ILE A 557 3.14 0.18 -19.13
N LEU A 558 3.97 -0.79 -19.48
CA LEU A 558 4.15 -1.19 -20.88
C LEU A 558 3.17 -2.28 -21.31
N ALA A 559 2.84 -3.19 -20.38
CA ALA A 559 1.81 -4.20 -20.56
C ALA A 559 1.37 -4.70 -19.17
N ALA A 560 0.08 -4.91 -18.97
CA ALA A 560 -0.44 -5.32 -17.69
C ALA A 560 -1.72 -6.13 -17.83
N LYS A 561 -1.85 -7.17 -17.00
CA LYS A 561 -3.08 -7.93 -16.79
C LYS A 561 -3.05 -8.48 -15.37
N ALA A 562 -3.94 -7.98 -14.53
CA ALA A 562 -4.02 -8.36 -13.13
C ALA A 562 -4.14 -9.88 -12.95
N GLY A 563 -3.29 -10.43 -12.08
CA GLY A 563 -3.20 -11.86 -11.82
C GLY A 563 -2.48 -12.70 -12.88
N ASP A 564 -1.97 -12.09 -13.95
CA ASP A 564 -1.33 -12.81 -15.05
C ASP A 564 0.09 -12.31 -15.33
N TYR A 565 0.26 -11.03 -15.66
CA TYR A 565 1.58 -10.43 -15.92
C TYR A 565 1.60 -8.93 -15.65
N TYR A 566 2.81 -8.41 -15.40
CA TYR A 566 3.07 -6.98 -15.24
C TYR A 566 4.40 -6.61 -15.86
N VAL A 567 4.42 -5.60 -16.74
CA VAL A 567 5.61 -5.10 -17.43
C VAL A 567 5.67 -3.59 -17.25
N VAL A 568 6.76 -3.10 -16.69
CA VAL A 568 6.95 -1.68 -16.35
C VAL A 568 8.32 -1.19 -16.77
N ALA A 569 8.41 0.06 -17.23
CA ALA A 569 9.66 0.79 -17.35
C ALA A 569 9.65 1.98 -16.40
N LYS A 570 10.73 2.17 -15.65
CA LYS A 570 10.91 3.23 -14.67
C LYS A 570 12.19 4.00 -14.93
N ARG A 571 12.14 5.33 -14.84
CA ARG A 571 13.29 6.20 -15.11
C ARG A 571 13.85 6.80 -13.84
N LYS A 572 15.19 6.81 -13.78
CA LYS A 572 15.94 7.59 -12.80
C LYS A 572 17.08 8.34 -13.51
N GLY A 573 17.06 9.66 -13.48
CA GLY A 573 17.97 10.47 -14.27
C GLY A 573 17.81 10.15 -15.77
N GLU A 574 18.89 9.71 -16.40
CA GLU A 574 18.89 9.31 -17.82
C GLU A 574 18.68 7.81 -18.06
N GLN A 575 18.71 6.99 -17.00
CA GLN A 575 18.60 5.55 -17.10
C GLN A 575 17.14 5.10 -17.03
N TRP A 576 16.80 4.09 -17.83
CA TRP A 576 15.54 3.40 -17.76
C TRP A 576 15.74 1.95 -17.31
N PHE A 577 15.00 1.57 -16.29
CA PHE A 577 14.94 0.19 -15.79
C PHE A 577 13.63 -0.44 -16.23
N ILE A 578 13.70 -1.64 -16.78
CA ILE A 578 12.53 -2.38 -17.27
C ILE A 578 12.42 -3.65 -16.42
N GLY A 579 11.23 -3.92 -15.90
CA GLY A 579 10.90 -5.13 -15.16
C GLY A 579 9.66 -5.79 -15.74
N ALA A 580 9.67 -7.11 -15.81
CA ALA A 580 8.52 -7.92 -16.20
C ALA A 580 8.42 -9.15 -15.31
N ILE A 581 7.21 -9.46 -14.85
CA ILE A 581 6.89 -10.62 -14.01
C ILE A 581 5.63 -11.33 -14.50
N THR A 582 5.56 -12.65 -14.28
CA THR A 582 4.35 -13.46 -14.49
C THR A 582 3.95 -14.20 -13.22
N GLY A 583 2.67 -14.54 -13.13
CA GLY A 583 2.16 -15.48 -12.14
C GLY A 583 2.21 -16.94 -12.63
N GLU A 584 1.38 -17.77 -12.01
CA GLU A 584 1.21 -19.17 -12.40
C GLU A 584 0.60 -19.28 -13.80
N ARG A 585 1.27 -19.97 -14.71
CA ARG A 585 0.87 -20.12 -16.12
C ARG A 585 1.13 -21.53 -16.63
N LYS A 586 0.25 -22.02 -17.50
CA LYS A 586 0.44 -23.32 -18.18
C LYS A 586 1.43 -23.25 -19.36
N GLN A 587 1.50 -22.09 -20.02
CA GLN A 587 2.36 -21.84 -21.19
C GLN A 587 3.19 -20.59 -20.95
N PRO A 588 4.39 -20.51 -21.48
CA PRO A 588 5.19 -19.29 -21.48
C PRO A 588 4.44 -18.09 -22.07
N LEU A 589 4.82 -16.91 -21.69
CA LEU A 589 4.30 -15.65 -22.21
C LEU A 589 5.34 -15.00 -23.11
N ASP A 590 4.99 -14.80 -24.37
CA ASP A 590 5.78 -14.01 -25.32
C ASP A 590 5.10 -12.66 -25.51
N LEU A 591 5.82 -11.57 -25.23
CA LEU A 591 5.34 -10.21 -25.38
C LEU A 591 6.28 -9.39 -26.24
N THR A 592 5.70 -8.50 -27.04
CA THR A 592 6.46 -7.46 -27.76
C THR A 592 6.15 -6.11 -27.11
N ILE A 593 7.16 -5.46 -26.56
CA ILE A 593 7.02 -4.12 -25.99
C ILE A 593 7.69 -3.05 -26.85
N SER A 594 7.13 -1.83 -26.86
CA SER A 594 7.72 -0.67 -27.52
C SER A 594 8.67 0.04 -26.57
N LEU A 595 9.81 0.49 -27.08
CA LEU A 595 10.74 1.35 -26.33
C LEU A 595 10.59 2.83 -26.74
N ASP A 596 9.44 3.25 -27.23
CA ASP A 596 9.16 4.62 -27.72
C ASP A 596 9.22 5.70 -26.63
N PHE A 597 9.27 5.30 -25.37
CA PHE A 597 9.54 6.18 -24.23
C PHE A 597 11.01 6.63 -24.15
N LEU A 598 11.94 5.97 -24.84
CA LEU A 598 13.32 6.41 -24.93
C LEU A 598 13.41 7.69 -25.77
N THR A 599 14.23 8.64 -25.34
CA THR A 599 14.45 9.90 -26.05
C THR A 599 15.70 9.88 -26.93
N LYS A 600 16.59 8.89 -26.74
CA LYS A 600 17.85 8.68 -27.46
C LYS A 600 18.18 7.19 -27.55
N PRO A 601 19.04 6.77 -28.50
CA PRO A 601 19.62 5.43 -28.49
C PRO A 601 20.39 5.16 -27.19
N GLY A 602 20.46 3.89 -26.81
CA GLY A 602 21.15 3.44 -25.60
C GLY A 602 21.62 1.98 -25.69
N GLN A 603 22.35 1.55 -24.69
CA GLN A 603 22.76 0.17 -24.52
C GLN A 603 21.90 -0.50 -23.44
N LEU A 604 21.18 -1.55 -23.81
CA LEU A 604 20.38 -2.36 -22.91
C LEU A 604 21.21 -3.56 -22.42
N THR A 605 21.38 -3.67 -21.09
CA THR A 605 21.82 -4.89 -20.43
C THR A 605 20.61 -5.52 -19.75
N TYR A 606 20.35 -6.81 -19.97
CA TYR A 606 19.17 -7.47 -19.45
C TYR A 606 19.44 -8.89 -18.92
N PHE A 607 18.55 -9.36 -18.06
CA PHE A 607 18.46 -10.71 -17.53
C PHE A 607 17.06 -11.26 -17.81
N GLN A 608 16.99 -12.47 -18.29
CA GLN A 608 15.75 -13.15 -18.62
C GLN A 608 15.76 -14.60 -18.17
N ASP A 609 14.59 -15.20 -18.09
CA ASP A 609 14.46 -16.62 -17.83
C ASP A 609 15.28 -17.43 -18.84
N GLY A 610 16.03 -18.40 -18.34
CA GLY A 610 16.73 -19.39 -19.13
C GLY A 610 15.76 -20.41 -19.76
N ARG A 611 16.24 -21.19 -20.70
CA ARG A 611 15.40 -22.16 -21.42
C ARG A 611 14.73 -23.19 -20.51
N ASN A 612 15.36 -23.51 -19.37
CA ASN A 612 14.87 -24.51 -18.42
C ASN A 612 14.30 -23.89 -17.14
N ALA A 613 14.13 -22.57 -17.07
CA ALA A 613 13.70 -21.86 -15.85
C ALA A 613 12.33 -22.33 -15.32
N HIS A 614 11.46 -22.86 -16.20
CA HIS A 614 10.19 -23.46 -15.82
C HIS A 614 10.32 -24.71 -14.91
N ARG A 615 11.52 -25.30 -14.83
CA ARG A 615 11.88 -26.46 -13.97
C ARG A 615 13.04 -26.16 -13.05
N ILE A 616 14.05 -25.43 -13.55
CA ILE A 616 15.28 -25.08 -12.82
C ILE A 616 15.23 -23.56 -12.63
N ALA A 617 14.58 -23.12 -11.55
CA ALA A 617 14.23 -21.70 -11.36
C ALA A 617 15.46 -20.76 -11.29
N VAL A 618 16.65 -21.27 -11.00
CA VAL A 618 17.90 -20.51 -11.04
C VAL A 618 18.48 -20.33 -12.44
N ASP A 619 17.88 -20.97 -13.49
CA ASP A 619 18.36 -20.85 -14.87
C ASP A 619 17.97 -19.49 -15.47
N TYR A 620 18.95 -18.65 -15.74
CA TYR A 620 18.77 -17.35 -16.37
C TYR A 620 19.80 -17.12 -17.48
N LYS A 621 19.53 -16.13 -18.31
CA LYS A 621 20.44 -15.67 -19.36
C LYS A 621 20.62 -14.16 -19.28
N LYS A 622 21.87 -13.71 -19.22
CA LYS A 622 22.25 -12.30 -19.41
C LYS A 622 22.47 -12.01 -20.88
N GLY A 623 22.07 -10.82 -21.33
CA GLY A 623 22.28 -10.36 -22.70
C GLY A 623 22.48 -8.84 -22.76
N GLU A 624 23.02 -8.41 -23.89
CA GLU A 624 23.22 -6.99 -24.20
C GLU A 624 22.83 -6.71 -25.64
N GLN A 625 22.23 -5.54 -25.88
CA GLN A 625 21.91 -5.07 -27.22
C GLN A 625 21.77 -3.55 -27.30
N ALA A 626 22.13 -2.98 -28.46
CA ALA A 626 21.84 -1.59 -28.75
C ALA A 626 20.32 -1.43 -28.98
N VAL A 627 19.73 -0.39 -28.42
CA VAL A 627 18.31 -0.08 -28.53
C VAL A 627 18.08 1.37 -28.93
N THR A 628 16.95 1.61 -29.57
CA THR A 628 16.49 2.95 -29.99
C THR A 628 15.02 3.13 -29.62
N PRO A 629 14.46 4.35 -29.73
CA PRO A 629 13.01 4.55 -29.56
C PRO A 629 12.12 3.70 -30.50
N GLN A 630 12.66 3.22 -31.63
CA GLN A 630 11.96 2.39 -32.61
C GLN A 630 12.07 0.89 -32.31
N THR A 631 12.90 0.50 -31.34
CA THR A 631 13.12 -0.91 -30.99
C THR A 631 11.83 -1.53 -30.45
N LYS A 632 11.50 -2.70 -31.00
CA LYS A 632 10.49 -3.61 -30.47
C LYS A 632 11.20 -4.74 -29.73
N LEU A 633 11.12 -4.73 -28.42
CA LEU A 633 11.79 -5.72 -27.55
C LEU A 633 10.89 -6.93 -27.38
N GLN A 634 11.45 -8.13 -27.59
CA GLN A 634 10.76 -9.40 -27.35
C GLN A 634 11.09 -9.87 -25.93
N LEU A 635 10.06 -10.13 -25.16
CA LEU A 635 10.18 -10.72 -23.82
C LEU A 635 9.64 -12.15 -23.87
N HIS A 636 10.39 -13.09 -23.32
CA HIS A 636 9.96 -14.46 -23.09
C HIS A 636 10.00 -14.74 -21.59
N LEU A 637 8.84 -15.06 -21.02
CA LEU A 637 8.67 -15.31 -19.59
C LEU A 637 8.05 -16.70 -19.38
N VAL A 638 8.65 -17.52 -18.55
CA VAL A 638 8.08 -18.80 -18.15
C VAL A 638 7.02 -18.60 -17.05
N ARG A 639 6.40 -19.67 -16.59
CA ARG A 639 5.54 -19.62 -15.38
C ARG A 639 6.34 -19.13 -14.17
N ASN A 640 5.74 -18.26 -13.37
CA ASN A 640 6.41 -17.65 -12.22
C ASN A 640 7.77 -17.05 -12.58
N GLY A 641 7.86 -16.54 -13.80
CA GLY A 641 9.07 -16.10 -14.44
C GLY A 641 9.23 -14.59 -14.50
N GLY A 642 10.41 -14.15 -14.95
CA GLY A 642 10.73 -12.75 -15.00
C GLY A 642 11.71 -12.35 -16.10
N TRP A 643 11.77 -11.05 -16.31
CA TRP A 643 12.72 -10.37 -17.17
C TRP A 643 13.04 -9.00 -16.57
N CYS A 644 14.30 -8.61 -16.53
CA CYS A 644 14.68 -7.27 -16.09
C CYS A 644 15.88 -6.74 -16.86
N GLY A 645 16.01 -5.41 -16.95
CA GLY A 645 17.14 -4.81 -17.63
C GLY A 645 17.26 -3.31 -17.38
N VAL A 646 18.40 -2.75 -17.78
CA VAL A 646 18.69 -1.32 -17.69
C VAL A 646 19.18 -0.81 -19.05
N VAL A 647 18.61 0.31 -19.50
CA VAL A 647 19.08 1.09 -20.65
C VAL A 647 19.90 2.26 -20.14
N LYS A 648 21.16 2.35 -20.60
CA LYS A 648 22.13 3.41 -20.27
C LYS A 648 22.47 4.24 -21.49
#